data_2fe7f68beaae107e301ebb33ae1fa8a3
#
_entry.id   2fe7f68beaae107e301ebb33ae1fa8a3
#
_cell.length_a   1.000
_cell.length_b   1.000
_cell.length_c   1.000
_cell.angle_alpha   90.00
_cell.angle_beta   90.00
_cell.angle_gamma   90.00
#
_symmetry.space_group_name_H-M   'P 1'
#
loop_
_entity.id
_entity.type
_entity.pdbx_description
1 polymer ?
#
loop_
_entity_poly.entity_id
_entity_poly.type
_entity_poly.pdbx_seq_one_letter_code
_entity_poly.pdbx_strand_id
1 'polypeptide(L)'
;MSSPKSATSSVRFEPVLPATSPAPSAWLLVLGVIYPTVVIAIELATRMCAESLFDPMPTYGHTLAVALVPAGNLLFWFNRRNNEPRRIAWLQFANGLAIAVAGFYTLLFSPLLAVAILVAVVGIGLLPLAPLASFACALWLRRSIWKRCGRNVSRWPWLGGVASGLVLLLVLDIPAAATRLGMQWAASGVASERERGLALLRVLGDDDLLLRLCYDAVGRPTGLLSALVLFGGSALLEPRHRQLASSPEEAREIYYRVHGVPFNAKPVPFDRGRWSRLGDFQFDHDHGASAVGGRVKGLEIAASRLDGSIDGDDAVAYLEWTMELRNNAAQDREVRLQLALPPGGVVSRATLWVNGEEREAAYAGRGEVRAAYRQVAVQQRRDPLLVTSKGADRILAQAFPVPRGGGSLKFKIGISAPLQIETASAATLTLPAVIDRNFSFPAGAGHSVWIESKQALAAPASGLVVGRSEGGSFRIAGSLEDRQLSGARPAVRVQRNAEARALISRLGDGEFIMQEIMAEEAQPSAAVMLVIDGSARLKATVAPLLAALDTVAPSTRVGAILATEPVRWVTMAPWSAAQKQAIGQLLLPSSFVGGQDNAPALADAIAALEAEPNARLLWIHGPQPVSFRGSAARLEQAIERLSRLPRVTLYAVEAGPNELLPDVPWAWSARTLPYSGSPAADLSAFLAHATGKDRALSLRRSQVDAAAALLPRGSDHVARLWARERVLELMQADPTANRAAAVALAAPYRLVTPVSGAVVLESRQQYEENGLTPASQATVPTVPEPHEWALIIVALVGLGWLMWRQWQQPRAVA
;
A
#
# COMPACT_ATOMS: atom_id res chain seq x y z
N MET A 1 -94.69 16.54 45.00
CA MET A 1 -93.40 16.17 45.60
C MET A 1 -92.29 16.41 44.57
N SER A 2 -91.64 17.53 44.76
CA SER A 2 -90.66 18.10 43.86
C SER A 2 -89.27 17.67 44.24
N SER A 3 -88.50 17.16 43.28
CA SER A 3 -87.12 16.83 43.44
C SER A 3 -86.26 17.99 42.96
N PRO A 4 -85.24 18.43 43.67
CA PRO A 4 -84.44 19.58 43.24
C PRO A 4 -83.30 19.14 42.27
N LYS A 5 -83.11 19.91 41.16
CA LYS A 5 -82.04 19.87 40.24
C LYS A 5 -80.74 20.40 40.89
N SER A 6 -79.70 19.57 40.93
CA SER A 6 -78.35 19.97 41.30
C SER A 6 -77.65 20.67 40.14
N ALA A 7 -77.34 21.93 40.28
CA ALA A 7 -76.55 22.72 39.38
C ALA A 7 -75.05 22.40 39.65
N THR A 8 -74.40 21.66 38.76
CA THR A 8 -72.95 21.56 38.75
C THR A 8 -72.38 22.78 38.03
N SER A 9 -71.81 23.74 38.80
CA SER A 9 -71.01 24.83 38.26
C SER A 9 -69.65 24.30 37.85
N SER A 10 -69.45 24.24 36.57
CA SER A 10 -68.12 24.03 36.01
C SER A 10 -67.29 25.29 36.22
N VAL A 11 -66.37 25.26 37.20
CA VAL A 11 -65.34 26.28 37.36
C VAL A 11 -64.39 26.10 36.24
N ARG A 12 -64.47 26.90 35.17
CA ARG A 12 -63.37 27.06 34.17
C ARG A 12 -62.27 27.79 34.88
N PHE A 13 -61.21 27.08 35.22
CA PHE A 13 -59.90 27.68 35.50
C PHE A 13 -59.36 28.29 34.20
N GLU A 14 -59.55 29.58 33.97
CA GLU A 14 -58.73 30.33 33.04
C GLU A 14 -57.35 30.44 33.67
N PRO A 15 -56.27 29.97 32.92
CA PRO A 15 -54.99 30.20 33.43
C PRO A 15 -54.65 31.68 33.31
N VAL A 16 -54.53 32.35 34.40
CA VAL A 16 -54.04 33.73 34.53
C VAL A 16 -52.54 33.60 34.17
N LEU A 17 -52.26 33.95 32.93
CA LEU A 17 -50.87 34.09 32.45
C LEU A 17 -50.33 35.38 33.08
N PRO A 18 -49.22 35.35 33.86
CA PRO A 18 -48.62 36.56 34.37
C PRO A 18 -48.10 37.40 33.18
N ALA A 19 -48.59 38.63 33.14
CA ALA A 19 -48.18 39.66 32.18
C ALA A 19 -46.67 39.86 32.25
N THR A 20 -46.05 39.94 31.10
CA THR A 20 -44.74 40.45 30.83
C THR A 20 -43.56 39.75 31.51
N SER A 21 -43.13 38.55 30.99
CA SER A 21 -41.71 38.17 31.09
C SER A 21 -40.92 39.08 30.16
N PRO A 22 -39.77 39.64 30.60
CA PRO A 22 -38.94 40.47 29.70
C PRO A 22 -38.57 39.65 28.44
N ALA A 23 -38.74 40.29 27.29
CA ALA A 23 -38.35 39.69 26.02
C ALA A 23 -36.89 39.22 26.13
N PRO A 24 -36.51 38.01 25.59
CA PRO A 24 -35.14 37.60 25.61
C PRO A 24 -34.30 38.69 24.96
N SER A 25 -33.28 39.14 25.69
CA SER A 25 -32.42 40.22 25.25
C SER A 25 -31.72 39.87 23.94
N ALA A 26 -31.44 40.84 23.08
CA ALA A 26 -30.73 40.62 21.80
C ALA A 26 -29.36 39.89 22.01
N TRP A 27 -28.77 40.04 23.17
CA TRP A 27 -27.58 39.34 23.58
C TRP A 27 -27.68 37.80 23.52
N LEU A 28 -28.86 37.25 23.75
CA LEU A 28 -29.06 35.80 23.66
C LEU A 28 -29.07 35.30 22.21
N LEU A 29 -29.54 36.13 21.30
CA LEU A 29 -29.43 35.85 19.88
C LEU A 29 -27.97 35.88 19.46
N VAL A 30 -27.23 36.90 19.93
CA VAL A 30 -25.79 37.01 19.60
C VAL A 30 -25.00 35.85 20.21
N LEU A 31 -25.10 35.62 21.50
CA LEU A 31 -24.26 34.61 22.19
C LEU A 31 -24.78 33.17 22.03
N GLY A 32 -26.10 32.98 21.83
CA GLY A 32 -26.67 31.64 21.71
C GLY A 32 -26.83 31.12 20.28
N VAL A 33 -26.80 32.02 19.29
CA VAL A 33 -26.99 31.66 17.88
C VAL A 33 -25.88 32.16 17.00
N ILE A 34 -25.66 33.47 16.89
CA ILE A 34 -24.70 34.04 15.93
C ILE A 34 -23.28 33.60 16.25
N TYR A 35 -22.85 33.81 17.49
CA TYR A 35 -21.50 33.49 17.94
C TYR A 35 -21.13 32.00 17.74
N PRO A 36 -21.90 31.02 18.23
CA PRO A 36 -21.58 29.62 18.00
C PRO A 36 -21.68 29.23 16.52
N THR A 37 -22.59 29.83 15.72
CA THR A 37 -22.66 29.58 14.28
C THR A 37 -21.40 30.07 13.56
N VAL A 38 -20.88 31.25 13.90
CA VAL A 38 -19.63 31.79 13.35
C VAL A 38 -18.46 30.90 13.74
N VAL A 39 -18.40 30.46 15.01
CA VAL A 39 -17.36 29.54 15.47
C VAL A 39 -17.41 28.21 14.73
N ILE A 40 -18.59 27.62 14.52
CA ILE A 40 -18.74 26.39 13.72
C ILE A 40 -18.29 26.63 12.28
N ALA A 41 -18.62 27.77 11.67
CA ALA A 41 -18.18 28.09 10.30
C ALA A 41 -16.64 28.26 10.21
N ILE A 42 -16.02 28.92 11.19
CA ILE A 42 -14.57 29.03 11.28
C ILE A 42 -13.95 27.66 11.46
N GLU A 43 -14.51 26.82 12.34
CA GLU A 43 -14.01 25.48 12.60
C GLU A 43 -14.13 24.57 11.37
N LEU A 44 -15.23 24.64 10.62
CA LEU A 44 -15.41 23.93 9.35
C LEU A 44 -14.39 24.36 8.29
N ALA A 45 -14.03 25.65 8.26
CA ALA A 45 -13.07 26.19 7.30
C ALA A 45 -11.61 25.90 7.69
N THR A 46 -11.31 25.94 8.99
CA THR A 46 -9.92 25.86 9.49
C THR A 46 -9.57 24.53 10.13
N ARG A 47 -10.56 23.80 10.65
CA ARG A 47 -10.42 22.57 11.46
C ARG A 47 -9.46 22.69 12.65
N MET A 48 -9.25 23.90 13.14
CA MET A 48 -8.22 24.24 14.11
C MET A 48 -8.39 23.50 15.44
N CYS A 49 -9.61 23.45 15.99
CA CYS A 49 -9.88 22.73 17.22
C CYS A 49 -9.93 21.21 16.98
N ALA A 50 -10.55 20.77 15.88
CA ALA A 50 -10.64 19.35 15.54
C ALA A 50 -9.25 18.70 15.39
N GLU A 51 -8.36 19.35 14.66
CA GLU A 51 -7.01 18.84 14.42
C GLU A 51 -6.07 18.96 15.63
N SER A 52 -6.26 19.98 16.47
CA SER A 52 -5.34 20.23 17.59
C SER A 52 -5.73 19.52 18.88
N LEU A 53 -7.04 19.31 19.12
CA LEU A 53 -7.54 18.90 20.42
C LEU A 53 -8.18 17.51 20.43
N PHE A 54 -8.64 17.01 19.26
CA PHE A 54 -9.38 15.76 19.19
C PHE A 54 -8.57 14.65 18.50
N ASP A 55 -8.69 13.46 19.07
CA ASP A 55 -8.16 12.24 18.50
C ASP A 55 -9.05 11.05 18.90
N PRO A 56 -9.83 10.45 17.98
CA PRO A 56 -9.99 10.80 16.55
C PRO A 56 -10.64 12.16 16.33
N MET A 57 -10.48 12.68 15.11
CA MET A 57 -11.14 13.94 14.73
C MET A 57 -12.66 13.78 14.75
N PRO A 58 -13.42 14.81 15.17
CA PRO A 58 -14.86 14.77 15.15
C PRO A 58 -15.40 14.51 13.74
N THR A 59 -16.33 13.58 13.62
CA THR A 59 -17.02 13.27 12.36
C THR A 59 -18.01 14.37 11.98
N TYR A 60 -18.53 14.33 10.76
CA TYR A 60 -19.64 15.20 10.35
C TYR A 60 -20.86 15.07 11.26
N GLY A 61 -21.08 13.87 11.85
CA GLY A 61 -22.12 13.65 12.86
C GLY A 61 -21.95 14.51 14.11
N HIS A 62 -20.72 14.64 14.62
CA HIS A 62 -20.41 15.53 15.75
C HIS A 62 -20.62 17.00 15.38
N THR A 63 -20.22 17.41 14.17
CA THR A 63 -20.46 18.76 13.67
C THR A 63 -21.96 19.07 13.59
N LEU A 64 -22.76 18.11 13.10
CA LEU A 64 -24.20 18.23 13.06
C LEU A 64 -24.80 18.33 14.48
N ALA A 65 -24.37 17.49 15.42
CA ALA A 65 -24.81 17.54 16.81
C ALA A 65 -24.52 18.91 17.45
N VAL A 66 -23.34 19.48 17.22
CA VAL A 66 -22.97 20.83 17.68
C VAL A 66 -23.83 21.89 17.00
N ALA A 67 -24.14 21.78 15.72
CA ALA A 67 -24.97 22.71 14.96
C ALA A 67 -26.46 22.71 15.44
N LEU A 68 -26.93 21.60 16.04
CA LEU A 68 -28.25 21.54 16.64
C LEU A 68 -28.41 22.49 17.84
N VAL A 69 -27.30 22.91 18.47
CA VAL A 69 -27.36 23.83 19.63
C VAL A 69 -27.81 25.24 19.21
N PRO A 70 -27.13 25.96 18.31
CA PRO A 70 -27.59 27.24 17.81
C PRO A 70 -28.93 27.13 17.09
N ALA A 71 -29.20 26.02 16.38
CA ALA A 71 -30.51 25.81 15.73
C ALA A 71 -31.67 25.70 16.74
N GLY A 72 -31.48 24.96 17.85
CA GLY A 72 -32.45 24.88 18.93
C GLY A 72 -32.69 26.23 19.61
N ASN A 73 -31.64 27.00 19.84
CA ASN A 73 -31.75 28.36 20.40
C ASN A 73 -32.48 29.32 19.44
N LEU A 74 -32.23 29.21 18.13
CA LEU A 74 -32.91 29.98 17.09
C LEU A 74 -34.41 29.61 16.99
N LEU A 75 -34.72 28.31 17.05
CA LEU A 75 -36.10 27.82 17.08
C LEU A 75 -36.86 28.41 18.24
N PHE A 76 -36.25 28.50 19.42
CA PHE A 76 -36.81 29.17 20.58
C PHE A 76 -37.06 30.66 20.33
N TRP A 77 -36.12 31.36 19.71
CA TRP A 77 -36.25 32.77 19.40
C TRP A 77 -37.45 33.08 18.53
N PHE A 78 -37.67 32.31 17.45
CA PHE A 78 -38.79 32.48 16.54
C PHE A 78 -40.13 32.13 17.21
N ASN A 79 -40.19 31.16 18.11
CA ASN A 79 -41.39 30.69 18.77
C ASN A 79 -41.61 31.33 20.17
N ARG A 80 -40.86 32.37 20.48
CA ARG A 80 -40.89 33.01 21.81
C ARG A 80 -42.26 33.58 22.25
N ARG A 81 -43.20 33.83 21.31
CA ARG A 81 -44.54 34.32 21.56
C ARG A 81 -45.61 33.25 21.47
N ASN A 82 -45.26 32.05 21.10
CA ASN A 82 -46.25 30.99 20.90
C ASN A 82 -46.47 30.19 22.19
N ASN A 83 -47.72 29.99 22.56
CA ASN A 83 -48.14 29.32 23.79
C ASN A 83 -48.78 27.95 23.53
N GLU A 84 -48.80 27.42 22.33
CA GLU A 84 -49.34 26.10 22.03
C GLU A 84 -48.61 24.99 22.79
N PRO A 85 -49.27 24.10 23.51
CA PRO A 85 -48.66 23.08 24.35
C PRO A 85 -47.72 22.14 23.59
N ARG A 86 -48.06 21.77 22.36
CA ARG A 86 -47.21 20.93 21.49
C ARG A 86 -45.91 21.62 21.13
N ARG A 87 -45.94 22.91 20.80
CA ARG A 87 -44.74 23.68 20.47
C ARG A 87 -43.85 23.90 21.69
N ILE A 88 -44.44 24.14 22.84
CA ILE A 88 -43.71 24.25 24.11
C ILE A 88 -42.96 22.94 24.41
N ALA A 89 -43.62 21.79 24.21
CA ALA A 89 -42.99 20.49 24.39
C ALA A 89 -41.76 20.30 23.44
N TRP A 90 -41.90 20.67 22.15
CA TRP A 90 -40.78 20.64 21.22
C TRP A 90 -39.65 21.61 21.58
N LEU A 91 -39.99 22.81 22.05
CA LEU A 91 -38.99 23.77 22.52
C LEU A 91 -38.25 23.27 23.76
N GLN A 92 -38.94 22.59 24.68
CA GLN A 92 -38.32 21.94 25.82
C GLN A 92 -37.38 20.80 25.40
N PHE A 93 -37.81 19.97 24.44
CA PHE A 93 -36.98 18.90 23.92
C PHE A 93 -35.72 19.45 23.24
N ALA A 94 -35.86 20.40 22.33
CA ALA A 94 -34.72 21.04 21.65
C ALA A 94 -33.76 21.72 22.64
N ASN A 95 -34.28 22.37 23.67
CA ASN A 95 -33.48 22.97 24.72
C ASN A 95 -32.76 21.92 25.58
N GLY A 96 -33.42 20.81 25.91
CA GLY A 96 -32.78 19.69 26.61
C GLY A 96 -31.61 19.10 25.82
N LEU A 97 -31.80 18.88 24.52
CA LEU A 97 -30.77 18.40 23.62
C LEU A 97 -29.61 19.42 23.54
N ALA A 98 -29.89 20.70 23.36
CA ALA A 98 -28.90 21.76 23.33
C ALA A 98 -28.09 21.85 24.64
N ILE A 99 -28.73 21.68 25.79
CA ILE A 99 -28.07 21.63 27.10
C ILE A 99 -27.12 20.42 27.19
N ALA A 100 -27.58 19.25 26.76
CA ALA A 100 -26.72 18.03 26.80
C ALA A 100 -25.50 18.19 25.94
N VAL A 101 -25.64 18.60 24.68
CA VAL A 101 -24.52 18.73 23.74
C VAL A 101 -23.61 19.88 24.16
N ALA A 102 -24.13 21.08 24.42
CA ALA A 102 -23.30 22.23 24.83
C ALA A 102 -22.61 21.99 26.17
N GLY A 103 -23.31 21.34 27.13
CA GLY A 103 -22.76 20.96 28.42
C GLY A 103 -21.63 19.98 28.31
N PHE A 104 -21.75 18.96 27.45
CA PHE A 104 -20.71 18.03 27.18
C PHE A 104 -19.43 18.72 26.61
N TYR A 105 -19.57 19.53 25.56
CA TYR A 105 -18.42 20.27 25.02
C TYR A 105 -17.88 21.32 25.98
N THR A 106 -18.69 21.94 26.81
CA THR A 106 -18.22 22.83 27.88
C THR A 106 -17.35 22.10 28.88
N LEU A 107 -17.78 20.91 29.31
CA LEU A 107 -16.95 20.05 30.18
C LEU A 107 -15.66 19.64 29.52
N LEU A 108 -15.73 19.25 28.25
CA LEU A 108 -14.54 18.85 27.46
C LEU A 108 -13.52 19.99 27.33
N PHE A 109 -13.97 21.20 27.07
CA PHE A 109 -13.14 22.39 26.95
C PHE A 109 -12.82 23.06 28.29
N SER A 110 -13.36 22.58 29.43
CA SER A 110 -13.19 23.22 30.75
C SER A 110 -11.73 23.48 31.13
N PRO A 111 -10.74 22.59 30.85
CA PRO A 111 -9.34 22.83 31.16
C PRO A 111 -8.72 23.99 30.38
N LEU A 112 -9.25 24.27 29.19
CA LEU A 112 -8.78 25.36 28.33
C LEU A 112 -9.40 26.71 28.62
N LEU A 113 -10.48 26.77 29.41
CA LEU A 113 -11.25 28.00 29.59
C LEU A 113 -10.44 29.14 30.20
N ALA A 114 -9.54 28.85 31.15
CA ALA A 114 -8.69 29.86 31.74
C ALA A 114 -7.73 30.50 30.71
N VAL A 115 -7.10 29.67 29.91
CA VAL A 115 -6.21 30.12 28.82
C VAL A 115 -7.02 30.80 27.71
N ALA A 116 -8.20 30.26 27.39
CA ALA A 116 -9.08 30.81 26.36
C ALA A 116 -9.53 32.25 26.70
N ILE A 117 -9.85 32.53 27.97
CA ILE A 117 -10.19 33.86 28.42
C ILE A 117 -9.00 34.83 28.22
N LEU A 118 -7.80 34.39 28.56
CA LEU A 118 -6.60 35.22 28.41
C LEU A 118 -6.30 35.53 26.92
N VAL A 119 -6.51 34.54 26.03
CA VAL A 119 -6.20 34.68 24.60
C VAL A 119 -7.41 35.16 23.79
N ALA A 120 -8.57 35.38 24.44
CA ALA A 120 -9.80 35.86 23.79
C ALA A 120 -9.58 37.27 23.15
N VAL A 121 -8.68 38.08 23.69
CA VAL A 121 -8.32 39.42 23.15
C VAL A 121 -7.72 39.31 21.73
N VAL A 122 -7.04 38.19 21.41
CA VAL A 122 -6.45 37.94 20.11
C VAL A 122 -7.44 37.22 19.17
N GLY A 123 -8.65 36.88 19.65
CA GLY A 123 -9.70 36.23 18.88
C GLY A 123 -9.66 34.69 18.91
N ILE A 124 -8.50 34.06 19.05
CA ILE A 124 -8.36 32.60 19.04
C ILE A 124 -9.04 31.95 20.25
N GLY A 125 -8.98 32.61 21.42
CA GLY A 125 -9.65 32.13 22.64
C GLY A 125 -11.17 32.09 22.56
N LEU A 126 -11.77 32.74 21.58
CA LEU A 126 -13.22 32.70 21.37
C LEU A 126 -13.69 31.30 20.91
N LEU A 127 -12.87 30.51 20.24
CA LEU A 127 -13.27 29.17 19.78
C LEU A 127 -13.61 28.24 20.96
N PRO A 128 -12.75 28.02 21.98
CA PRO A 128 -13.07 27.19 23.14
C PRO A 128 -14.14 27.75 24.08
N LEU A 129 -14.41 29.06 24.02
CA LEU A 129 -15.46 29.70 24.85
C LEU A 129 -16.89 29.54 24.30
N ALA A 130 -17.06 29.22 23.02
CA ALA A 130 -18.35 29.08 22.37
C ALA A 130 -19.26 28.00 23.00
N PRO A 131 -18.82 26.80 23.40
CA PRO A 131 -19.63 25.83 24.10
C PRO A 131 -20.16 26.36 25.42
N LEU A 132 -19.31 27.04 26.21
CA LEU A 132 -19.71 27.63 27.49
C LEU A 132 -20.80 28.71 27.32
N ALA A 133 -20.62 29.62 26.35
CA ALA A 133 -21.62 30.64 26.02
C ALA A 133 -22.93 30.01 25.57
N SER A 134 -22.88 29.00 24.71
CA SER A 134 -24.05 28.26 24.26
C SER A 134 -24.77 27.54 25.40
N PHE A 135 -24.01 26.90 26.30
CA PHE A 135 -24.55 26.23 27.48
C PHE A 135 -25.25 27.20 28.44
N ALA A 136 -24.58 28.34 28.74
CA ALA A 136 -25.17 29.39 29.58
C ALA A 136 -26.46 29.95 28.98
N CYS A 137 -26.46 30.20 27.66
CA CYS A 137 -27.67 30.64 26.94
C CYS A 137 -28.80 29.57 26.99
N ALA A 138 -28.47 28.30 26.79
CA ALA A 138 -29.45 27.22 26.84
C ALA A 138 -30.08 27.08 28.27
N LEU A 139 -29.25 27.23 29.31
CA LEU A 139 -29.73 27.25 30.71
C LEU A 139 -30.62 28.45 30.99
N TRP A 140 -30.27 29.63 30.47
CA TRP A 140 -31.12 30.82 30.62
C TRP A 140 -32.44 30.66 29.88
N LEU A 141 -32.43 30.14 28.67
CA LEU A 141 -33.64 29.81 27.91
C LEU A 141 -34.54 28.83 28.67
N ARG A 142 -33.96 27.82 29.31
CA ARG A 142 -34.69 26.89 30.18
C ARG A 142 -35.41 27.63 31.33
N ARG A 143 -34.66 28.50 32.02
CA ARG A 143 -35.29 29.33 33.09
C ARG A 143 -36.41 30.22 32.57
N SER A 144 -36.25 30.73 31.35
CA SER A 144 -37.28 31.53 30.68
C SER A 144 -38.53 30.71 30.36
N ILE A 145 -38.37 29.49 29.82
CA ILE A 145 -39.48 28.55 29.58
C ILE A 145 -40.23 28.27 30.91
N TRP A 146 -39.47 27.97 31.96
CA TRP A 146 -40.01 27.60 33.25
C TRP A 146 -40.78 28.76 33.92
N LYS A 147 -40.29 29.98 33.82
CA LYS A 147 -40.99 31.17 34.31
C LYS A 147 -42.26 31.46 33.54
N ARG A 148 -42.32 31.19 32.24
CA ARG A 148 -43.53 31.41 31.41
C ARG A 148 -44.62 30.39 31.66
N CYS A 149 -44.23 29.13 31.76
CA CYS A 149 -45.19 28.02 31.74
C CYS A 149 -45.65 27.61 33.16
N GLY A 150 -45.05 28.17 34.23
CA GLY A 150 -45.33 27.82 35.60
C GLY A 150 -44.94 26.38 35.98
N ARG A 151 -45.38 25.97 37.21
CA ARG A 151 -45.06 24.62 37.75
C ARG A 151 -45.83 23.46 37.10
N ASN A 152 -46.83 23.74 36.29
CA ASN A 152 -47.74 22.74 35.74
C ASN A 152 -47.31 22.13 34.39
N VAL A 153 -46.17 22.54 33.81
CA VAL A 153 -45.71 21.98 32.56
C VAL A 153 -44.83 20.75 32.79
N SER A 154 -45.15 19.69 32.06
CA SER A 154 -44.43 18.42 32.10
C SER A 154 -42.95 18.63 31.87
N ARG A 155 -42.09 18.00 32.66
CA ARG A 155 -40.60 17.99 32.49
C ARG A 155 -40.12 16.90 31.55
N TRP A 156 -40.99 15.98 31.18
CA TRP A 156 -40.61 14.82 30.35
C TRP A 156 -40.06 15.20 29.00
N PRO A 157 -40.59 16.16 28.23
CA PRO A 157 -40.01 16.54 26.95
C PRO A 157 -38.58 17.05 27.10
N TRP A 158 -38.28 17.80 28.14
CA TRP A 158 -36.92 18.28 28.39
C TRP A 158 -35.97 17.14 28.77
N LEU A 159 -36.38 16.25 29.68
CA LEU A 159 -35.60 15.07 30.03
C LEU A 159 -35.38 14.19 28.82
N GLY A 160 -36.38 14.02 27.96
CA GLY A 160 -36.26 13.33 26.69
C GLY A 160 -35.19 13.96 25.77
N GLY A 161 -35.20 15.30 25.70
CA GLY A 161 -34.17 16.03 24.94
C GLY A 161 -32.78 15.85 25.48
N VAL A 162 -32.57 15.91 26.80
CA VAL A 162 -31.27 15.65 27.45
C VAL A 162 -30.80 14.21 27.18
N ALA A 163 -31.71 13.25 27.41
CA ALA A 163 -31.41 11.85 27.17
C ALA A 163 -31.04 11.59 25.68
N SER A 164 -31.83 12.17 24.76
CA SER A 164 -31.51 12.05 23.31
C SER A 164 -30.17 12.68 22.93
N GLY A 165 -29.83 13.83 23.52
CA GLY A 165 -28.52 14.47 23.29
C GLY A 165 -27.36 13.62 23.80
N LEU A 166 -27.49 13.03 24.98
CA LEU A 166 -26.49 12.12 25.55
C LEU A 166 -26.37 10.83 24.73
N VAL A 167 -27.51 10.23 24.33
CA VAL A 167 -27.51 9.04 23.46
C VAL A 167 -26.88 9.35 22.10
N LEU A 168 -27.21 10.52 21.51
CA LEU A 168 -26.60 10.94 20.25
C LEU A 168 -25.08 11.01 20.35
N LEU A 169 -24.53 11.63 21.39
CA LEU A 169 -23.09 11.72 21.62
C LEU A 169 -22.47 10.33 21.83
N LEU A 170 -23.14 9.48 22.61
CA LEU A 170 -22.69 8.10 22.83
C LEU A 170 -22.65 7.30 21.53
N VAL A 171 -23.71 7.38 20.71
CA VAL A 171 -23.78 6.67 19.42
C VAL A 171 -22.68 7.14 18.47
N LEU A 172 -22.39 8.44 18.45
CA LEU A 172 -21.31 9.01 17.63
C LEU A 172 -19.91 8.53 18.06
N ASP A 173 -19.73 8.15 19.32
CA ASP A 173 -18.45 7.64 19.85
C ASP A 173 -18.32 6.10 19.75
N ILE A 174 -19.37 5.37 19.40
CA ILE A 174 -19.36 3.90 19.29
C ILE A 174 -18.21 3.40 18.38
N PRO A 175 -17.98 3.94 17.16
CA PRO A 175 -16.92 3.43 16.30
C PRO A 175 -15.55 3.56 16.95
N ALA A 176 -15.24 4.70 17.56
CA ALA A 176 -13.97 4.91 18.23
C ALA A 176 -13.80 4.01 19.47
N ALA A 177 -14.86 3.82 20.27
CA ALA A 177 -14.85 2.92 21.42
C ALA A 177 -14.71 1.45 20.99
N ALA A 178 -15.41 1.04 19.92
CA ALA A 178 -15.32 -0.29 19.34
C ALA A 178 -13.91 -0.56 18.79
N THR A 179 -13.29 0.44 18.14
CA THR A 179 -11.92 0.32 17.64
C THR A 179 -10.94 0.06 18.77
N ARG A 180 -11.02 0.79 19.88
CA ARG A 180 -10.14 0.58 21.05
C ARG A 180 -10.32 -0.79 21.68
N LEU A 181 -11.56 -1.19 21.92
CA LEU A 181 -11.87 -2.49 22.49
C LEU A 181 -11.47 -3.62 21.54
N GLY A 182 -11.75 -3.45 20.24
CA GLY A 182 -11.38 -4.39 19.21
C GLY A 182 -9.87 -4.55 19.08
N MET A 183 -9.11 -3.46 19.14
CA MET A 183 -7.64 -3.50 19.15
C MET A 183 -7.08 -4.23 20.37
N GLN A 184 -7.63 -3.96 21.57
CA GLN A 184 -7.23 -4.64 22.78
C GLN A 184 -7.46 -6.16 22.71
N TRP A 185 -8.61 -6.57 22.18
CA TRP A 185 -8.91 -8.00 22.00
C TRP A 185 -8.11 -8.62 20.87
N ALA A 186 -7.94 -7.91 19.75
CA ALA A 186 -7.17 -8.39 18.61
C ALA A 186 -5.68 -8.58 18.92
N ALA A 187 -5.14 -7.82 19.89
CA ALA A 187 -3.78 -7.94 20.41
C ALA A 187 -3.61 -9.06 21.45
N SER A 188 -4.72 -9.68 21.90
CA SER A 188 -4.67 -10.75 22.90
C SER A 188 -3.95 -12.01 22.38
N GLY A 189 -3.16 -12.64 23.23
CA GLY A 189 -2.57 -13.96 22.98
C GLY A 189 -3.59 -15.11 22.86
N VAL A 190 -4.85 -14.89 23.31
CA VAL A 190 -5.92 -15.88 23.28
C VAL A 190 -6.65 -15.84 21.93
N ALA A 191 -6.62 -16.93 21.19
CA ALA A 191 -7.20 -17.02 19.83
C ALA A 191 -8.68 -16.59 19.76
N SER A 192 -9.51 -17.01 20.74
CA SER A 192 -10.93 -16.66 20.77
C SER A 192 -11.20 -15.18 21.04
N GLU A 193 -10.37 -14.51 21.84
CA GLU A 193 -10.46 -13.06 22.06
C GLU A 193 -10.00 -12.30 20.83
N ARG A 194 -8.90 -12.73 20.22
CA ARG A 194 -8.37 -12.14 18.99
C ARG A 194 -9.39 -12.19 17.85
N GLU A 195 -10.05 -13.34 17.66
CA GLU A 195 -11.10 -13.47 16.65
C GLU A 195 -12.29 -12.53 16.90
N ARG A 196 -12.74 -12.43 18.18
CA ARG A 196 -13.81 -11.47 18.57
C ARG A 196 -13.40 -10.03 18.31
N GLY A 197 -12.15 -9.68 18.64
CA GLY A 197 -11.59 -8.35 18.40
C GLY A 197 -11.58 -8.00 16.91
N LEU A 198 -11.09 -8.91 16.08
CA LEU A 198 -11.08 -8.74 14.63
C LEU A 198 -12.49 -8.64 14.03
N ALA A 199 -13.44 -9.46 14.52
CA ALA A 199 -14.84 -9.38 14.11
C ALA A 199 -15.48 -8.04 14.49
N LEU A 200 -15.22 -7.54 15.70
CA LEU A 200 -15.67 -6.24 16.15
C LEU A 200 -15.13 -5.10 15.28
N LEU A 201 -13.83 -5.13 14.97
CA LEU A 201 -13.18 -4.14 14.13
C LEU A 201 -13.73 -4.14 12.70
N ARG A 202 -14.03 -5.30 12.12
CA ARG A 202 -14.60 -5.42 10.77
C ARG A 202 -16.01 -4.85 10.66
N VAL A 203 -16.80 -4.87 11.74
CA VAL A 203 -18.21 -4.44 11.73
C VAL A 203 -18.41 -3.01 12.22
N LEU A 204 -17.71 -2.61 13.28
CA LEU A 204 -17.91 -1.34 13.98
C LEU A 204 -16.64 -0.52 14.12
N GLY A 205 -15.49 -0.99 13.62
CA GLY A 205 -14.22 -0.27 13.70
C GLY A 205 -14.25 1.04 12.92
N ASP A 206 -13.53 2.03 13.44
CA ASP A 206 -13.22 3.27 12.74
C ASP A 206 -11.92 3.06 11.92
N ASP A 207 -12.07 2.95 10.60
CA ASP A 207 -10.96 2.70 9.67
C ASP A 207 -9.88 3.77 9.75
N ASP A 208 -10.28 5.03 9.92
CA ASP A 208 -9.35 6.15 9.97
C ASP A 208 -8.54 6.13 11.27
N LEU A 209 -9.18 5.81 12.40
CA LEU A 209 -8.48 5.64 13.66
C LEU A 209 -7.52 4.45 13.62
N LEU A 210 -7.96 3.31 13.07
CA LEU A 210 -7.13 2.12 12.92
C LEU A 210 -5.92 2.38 12.02
N LEU A 211 -6.13 3.08 10.89
CA LEU A 211 -5.05 3.48 10.00
C LEU A 211 -4.06 4.42 10.69
N ARG A 212 -4.53 5.38 11.49
CA ARG A 212 -3.66 6.29 12.25
C ARG A 212 -2.77 5.54 13.26
N LEU A 213 -3.29 4.53 13.93
CA LEU A 213 -2.50 3.70 14.85
C LEU A 213 -1.36 2.98 14.14
N CYS A 214 -1.52 2.63 12.87
CA CYS A 214 -0.44 2.07 12.04
C CYS A 214 0.69 3.06 11.79
N TYR A 215 0.40 4.34 11.92
CA TYR A 215 1.31 5.43 11.63
C TYR A 215 1.87 6.09 12.90
N ASP A 216 1.28 6.01 14.04
CA ASP A 216 1.69 6.75 15.23
C ASP A 216 2.48 5.86 16.21
N ALA A 217 3.73 6.24 16.47
CA ALA A 217 4.57 5.57 17.45
C ALA A 217 4.22 5.95 18.90
N VAL A 218 3.48 7.02 19.11
CA VAL A 218 3.10 7.53 20.42
C VAL A 218 1.58 7.73 20.44
N GLY A 219 0.88 6.69 20.89
CA GLY A 219 -0.58 6.77 21.07
C GLY A 219 -0.96 7.98 21.92
N ARG A 220 -1.63 8.96 21.30
CA ARG A 220 -2.28 10.03 22.07
C ARG A 220 -3.46 9.42 22.81
N PRO A 221 -3.76 9.89 24.04
CA PRO A 221 -4.98 9.45 24.71
C PRO A 221 -6.16 9.84 23.83
N THR A 222 -6.87 8.83 23.30
CA THR A 222 -8.00 8.98 22.40
C THR A 222 -9.29 8.77 23.20
N GLY A 223 -10.24 9.67 23.13
CA GLY A 223 -11.56 9.53 23.75
C GLY A 223 -12.17 10.81 24.27
N LEU A 224 -13.45 10.70 24.57
CA LEU A 224 -14.29 11.76 25.14
C LEU A 224 -13.70 12.44 26.38
N LEU A 225 -12.92 11.72 27.17
CA LEU A 225 -12.28 12.22 28.37
C LEU A 225 -10.80 12.62 28.16
N SER A 226 -10.27 12.50 26.95
CA SER A 226 -8.86 12.77 26.67
C SER A 226 -8.46 14.21 26.95
N ALA A 227 -9.36 15.17 26.72
CA ALA A 227 -9.10 16.56 27.06
C ALA A 227 -9.03 16.81 28.56
N LEU A 228 -9.80 16.07 29.37
CA LEU A 228 -9.71 16.13 30.83
C LEU A 228 -8.38 15.53 31.33
N VAL A 229 -7.87 14.50 30.65
CA VAL A 229 -6.60 13.83 30.97
C VAL A 229 -5.39 14.69 30.55
N LEU A 230 -5.47 15.45 29.45
CA LEU A 230 -4.42 16.35 29.00
C LEU A 230 -4.04 17.42 30.03
N PHE A 231 -4.98 17.85 30.89
CA PHE A 231 -4.77 18.94 31.83
C PHE A 231 -4.90 18.52 33.31
N GLY A 232 -5.39 17.32 33.59
CA GLY A 232 -5.53 16.81 34.94
C GLY A 232 -4.42 15.82 35.26
N GLY A 233 -3.27 16.31 35.73
CA GLY A 233 -2.20 15.57 36.38
C GLY A 233 -2.03 14.10 35.98
N SER A 234 -1.46 13.86 34.85
CA SER A 234 -1.31 12.57 34.17
C SER A 234 -0.62 11.45 34.97
N ALA A 235 0.01 11.77 36.09
CA ALA A 235 0.80 10.79 36.85
C ALA A 235 -0.01 9.64 37.49
N LEU A 236 -1.31 9.82 37.76
CA LEU A 236 -2.15 8.79 38.38
C LEU A 236 -2.84 7.87 37.38
N LEU A 237 -2.97 8.28 36.10
CA LEU A 237 -3.68 7.55 35.05
C LEU A 237 -2.76 6.99 33.94
N GLU A 238 -1.51 7.45 33.88
CA GLU A 238 -0.51 7.03 32.88
C GLU A 238 -0.20 5.52 32.83
N PRO A 239 -0.12 4.76 33.93
CA PRO A 239 0.28 3.34 33.83
C PRO A 239 -0.69 2.49 33.03
N ARG A 240 -1.99 2.82 33.05
CA ARG A 240 -3.01 2.05 32.33
C ARG A 240 -3.19 2.45 30.87
N HIS A 241 -2.87 3.70 30.52
CA HIS A 241 -2.99 4.17 29.12
C HIS A 241 -1.82 3.76 28.24
N ARG A 242 -0.61 3.56 28.80
CA ARG A 242 0.53 3.00 28.05
C ARG A 242 0.31 1.53 27.64
N GLN A 243 -0.54 0.79 28.34
CA GLN A 243 -0.89 -0.59 27.96
C GLN A 243 -1.93 -0.70 26.83
N LEU A 244 -2.57 0.41 26.45
CA LEU A 244 -3.55 0.46 25.34
C LEU A 244 -2.93 0.87 24.00
N ALA A 245 -1.69 1.34 23.98
CA ALA A 245 -0.97 1.64 22.75
C ALA A 245 -0.30 0.36 22.26
N SER A 246 -0.97 -0.36 21.37
CA SER A 246 -0.30 -1.35 20.53
C SER A 246 0.85 -0.66 19.78
N SER A 247 1.96 -1.39 19.60
CA SER A 247 3.05 -0.85 18.77
C SER A 247 2.51 -0.60 17.35
N PRO A 248 3.09 0.32 16.56
CA PRO A 248 2.69 0.51 15.18
C PRO A 248 2.75 -0.78 14.36
N GLU A 249 3.70 -1.65 14.64
CA GLU A 249 3.83 -2.95 14.00
C GLU A 249 2.62 -3.84 14.29
N GLU A 250 2.19 -3.92 15.55
CA GLU A 250 1.01 -4.67 15.95
C GLU A 250 -0.28 -4.06 15.35
N ALA A 251 -0.37 -2.73 15.30
CA ALA A 251 -1.47 -2.06 14.63
C ALA A 251 -1.52 -2.40 13.13
N ARG A 252 -0.36 -2.48 12.44
CA ARG A 252 -0.24 -2.88 11.03
C ARG A 252 -0.65 -4.33 10.81
N GLU A 253 -0.29 -5.24 11.74
CA GLU A 253 -0.74 -6.63 11.71
C GLU A 253 -2.27 -6.71 11.82
N ILE A 254 -2.86 -6.00 12.78
CA ILE A 254 -4.32 -5.97 12.99
C ILE A 254 -5.01 -5.32 11.80
N TYR A 255 -4.48 -4.20 11.28
CA TYR A 255 -5.03 -3.55 10.09
C TYR A 255 -5.09 -4.50 8.89
N TYR A 256 -3.99 -5.23 8.63
CA TYR A 256 -3.96 -6.23 7.56
C TYR A 256 -4.97 -7.35 7.81
N ARG A 257 -5.08 -7.88 9.05
CA ARG A 257 -6.07 -8.92 9.40
C ARG A 257 -7.52 -8.45 9.24
N VAL A 258 -7.78 -7.14 9.40
CA VAL A 258 -9.12 -6.55 9.21
C VAL A 258 -9.41 -6.32 7.73
N HIS A 259 -8.50 -5.67 7.00
CA HIS A 259 -8.76 -5.15 5.65
C HIS A 259 -8.20 -6.01 4.51
N GLY A 260 -7.24 -6.88 4.77
CA GLY A 260 -6.57 -7.69 3.74
C GLY A 260 -5.68 -6.88 2.78
N VAL A 261 -5.31 -5.64 3.15
CA VAL A 261 -4.43 -4.76 2.37
C VAL A 261 -3.36 -4.15 3.25
N PRO A 262 -2.19 -3.78 2.69
CA PRO A 262 -1.18 -3.04 3.43
C PRO A 262 -1.73 -1.70 3.94
N PHE A 263 -1.29 -1.24 5.12
CA PHE A 263 -1.74 0.03 5.69
C PHE A 263 -1.36 1.24 4.82
N ASN A 264 -0.27 1.14 4.07
CA ASN A 264 0.20 2.19 3.16
C ASN A 264 -0.46 2.14 1.77
N ALA A 265 -1.39 1.23 1.52
CA ALA A 265 -2.19 1.21 0.30
C ALA A 265 -3.03 2.48 0.14
N LYS A 266 -3.50 3.06 1.26
CA LYS A 266 -4.23 4.32 1.28
C LYS A 266 -3.32 5.47 1.76
N PRO A 267 -3.49 6.69 1.23
CA PRO A 267 -2.82 7.85 1.80
C PRO A 267 -3.28 8.08 3.24
N VAL A 268 -2.44 8.74 4.03
CA VAL A 268 -2.81 9.10 5.41
C VAL A 268 -4.04 10.00 5.38
N PRO A 269 -5.14 9.66 6.08
CA PRO A 269 -6.41 10.37 5.96
C PRO A 269 -6.40 11.79 6.54
N PHE A 270 -5.35 12.15 7.29
CA PHE A 270 -5.31 13.41 8.02
C PHE A 270 -4.24 14.35 7.50
N ASP A 271 -4.70 15.39 6.86
CA ASP A 271 -3.96 16.63 6.72
C ASP A 271 -4.11 17.42 8.02
N ARG A 272 -3.17 17.29 8.98
CA ARG A 272 -3.07 18.24 10.08
C ARG A 272 -2.64 19.57 9.47
N GLY A 273 -3.58 20.49 9.39
CA GLY A 273 -3.42 21.76 8.76
C GLY A 273 -2.24 22.58 9.32
N ARG A 274 -2.01 23.69 8.69
CA ARG A 274 -0.91 24.67 8.91
C ARG A 274 -0.61 25.04 10.38
N TRP A 275 -1.54 24.75 11.30
CA TRP A 275 -1.47 25.12 12.73
C TRP A 275 -0.98 23.99 13.63
N SER A 276 -0.93 22.76 13.18
CA SER A 276 -0.42 21.65 13.95
C SER A 276 1.10 21.60 13.89
N ARG A 277 1.75 22.41 14.73
CA ARG A 277 3.20 22.29 15.01
C ARG A 277 3.54 21.06 15.86
N LEU A 278 2.55 20.31 16.30
CA LEU A 278 2.73 19.08 17.05
C LEU A 278 2.89 17.91 16.07
N GLY A 279 4.09 17.86 15.49
CA GLY A 279 4.61 16.70 14.79
C GLY A 279 3.93 16.39 13.46
N ASP A 280 4.56 16.80 12.35
CA ASP A 280 4.52 16.00 11.15
C ASP A 280 4.68 14.54 11.60
N PHE A 281 3.80 13.66 11.13
CA PHE A 281 4.00 12.23 11.29
C PHE A 281 5.32 11.89 10.60
N GLN A 282 6.40 11.90 11.37
CA GLN A 282 7.70 11.54 10.85
C GLN A 282 7.74 10.02 10.88
N PHE A 283 7.43 9.48 9.72
CA PHE A 283 7.64 8.08 9.47
C PHE A 283 9.10 7.85 9.24
N ASP A 284 9.59 6.87 10.00
CA ASP A 284 10.77 6.13 9.69
C ASP A 284 11.99 7.04 9.42
N HIS A 285 12.56 7.57 10.49
CA HIS A 285 13.86 8.27 10.47
C HIS A 285 15.03 7.34 10.14
N ASP A 286 14.77 6.04 10.01
CA ASP A 286 15.81 5.06 9.67
C ASP A 286 16.04 5.04 8.16
N HIS A 287 16.84 5.99 7.67
CA HIS A 287 17.28 6.01 6.29
C HIS A 287 18.02 4.71 5.95
N GLY A 288 17.64 4.08 4.84
CA GLY A 288 18.17 2.78 4.43
C GLY A 288 17.55 1.59 5.16
N ALA A 289 16.39 1.75 5.82
CA ALA A 289 15.61 0.64 6.38
C ALA A 289 15.22 -0.37 5.29
N SER A 290 14.96 -1.61 5.69
CA SER A 290 14.61 -2.70 4.76
C SER A 290 13.12 -2.71 4.35
N ALA A 291 12.31 -1.82 4.89
CA ALA A 291 10.89 -1.68 4.61
C ALA A 291 10.58 -0.37 3.88
N VAL A 292 9.52 -0.35 3.11
CA VAL A 292 9.06 0.86 2.42
C VAL A 292 8.45 1.85 3.41
N GLY A 293 7.76 1.37 4.42
CA GLY A 293 7.13 2.20 5.43
C GLY A 293 5.80 2.82 4.99
N GLY A 294 5.38 3.86 5.67
CA GLY A 294 4.12 4.55 5.40
C GLY A 294 4.21 5.54 4.24
N ARG A 295 3.05 5.95 3.71
CA ARG A 295 2.97 7.02 2.70
C ARG A 295 3.45 8.35 3.27
N VAL A 296 4.33 9.02 2.55
CA VAL A 296 4.89 10.32 2.93
C VAL A 296 4.09 11.43 2.26
N LYS A 297 3.55 12.34 3.06
CA LYS A 297 2.81 13.49 2.54
C LYS A 297 3.71 14.42 1.75
N GLY A 298 3.22 14.88 0.60
CA GLY A 298 3.93 15.80 -0.28
C GLY A 298 5.00 15.15 -1.16
N LEU A 299 5.26 13.86 -0.99
CA LEU A 299 6.12 13.09 -1.89
C LEU A 299 5.25 12.41 -2.95
N GLU A 300 5.48 12.72 -4.21
CA GLU A 300 4.68 12.24 -5.33
C GLU A 300 5.54 11.94 -6.57
N ILE A 301 5.03 11.06 -7.44
CA ILE A 301 5.65 10.85 -8.73
C ILE A 301 5.32 12.00 -9.66
N ALA A 302 6.33 12.59 -10.30
CA ALA A 302 6.18 13.64 -11.29
C ALA A 302 6.14 13.07 -12.72
N ALA A 303 6.97 12.05 -13.00
CA ALA A 303 6.99 11.35 -14.27
C ALA A 303 7.39 9.88 -14.07
N SER A 304 6.83 9.02 -14.91
CA SER A 304 7.19 7.60 -14.96
C SER A 304 7.19 7.12 -16.41
N ARG A 305 8.30 6.49 -16.81
CA ARG A 305 8.49 6.01 -18.17
C ARG A 305 9.20 4.66 -18.17
N LEU A 306 8.62 3.71 -18.87
CA LEU A 306 9.14 2.38 -19.10
C LEU A 306 9.50 2.22 -20.57
N ASP A 307 10.79 2.20 -20.86
CA ASP A 307 11.34 1.94 -22.19
C ASP A 307 11.85 0.50 -22.25
N GLY A 308 11.82 -0.12 -23.42
CA GLY A 308 12.31 -1.48 -23.55
C GLY A 308 12.58 -1.97 -24.96
N SER A 309 13.35 -3.04 -25.03
CA SER A 309 13.55 -3.84 -26.22
C SER A 309 13.28 -5.32 -25.93
N ILE A 310 12.58 -5.98 -26.84
CA ILE A 310 12.30 -7.41 -26.78
C ILE A 310 12.93 -8.08 -27.99
N ASP A 311 13.77 -9.09 -27.75
CA ASP A 311 14.24 -9.98 -28.78
C ASP A 311 13.60 -11.36 -28.58
N GLY A 312 12.65 -11.69 -29.47
CA GLY A 312 11.89 -12.94 -29.39
C GLY A 312 12.77 -14.15 -29.69
N ASP A 313 13.75 -14.02 -30.60
CA ASP A 313 14.63 -15.11 -31.01
C ASP A 313 15.67 -15.42 -29.95
N ASP A 314 16.23 -14.37 -29.34
CA ASP A 314 17.13 -14.48 -28.18
C ASP A 314 16.38 -14.83 -26.88
N ALA A 315 15.05 -14.80 -26.90
CA ALA A 315 14.20 -15.00 -25.73
C ALA A 315 14.56 -14.14 -24.52
N VAL A 316 14.94 -12.89 -24.76
CA VAL A 316 15.32 -11.91 -23.73
C VAL A 316 14.66 -10.57 -23.96
N ALA A 317 14.52 -9.82 -22.89
CA ALA A 317 14.11 -8.42 -22.91
C ALA A 317 15.04 -7.58 -22.04
N TYR A 318 15.22 -6.33 -22.43
CA TYR A 318 15.82 -5.31 -21.58
C TYR A 318 14.84 -4.16 -21.41
N LEU A 319 14.62 -3.77 -20.16
CA LEU A 319 13.69 -2.71 -19.80
C LEU A 319 14.42 -1.65 -18.97
N GLU A 320 14.12 -0.38 -19.20
CA GLU A 320 14.57 0.75 -18.38
C GLU A 320 13.36 1.49 -17.81
N TRP A 321 13.25 1.54 -16.48
CA TRP A 321 12.19 2.27 -15.82
C TRP A 321 12.74 3.55 -15.19
N THR A 322 12.45 4.67 -15.85
CA THR A 322 12.82 6.01 -15.39
C THR A 322 11.68 6.58 -14.55
N MET A 323 12.00 7.06 -13.36
CA MET A 323 11.06 7.69 -12.44
C MET A 323 11.60 9.03 -11.98
N GLU A 324 10.74 10.03 -11.96
CA GLU A 324 11.01 11.34 -11.38
C GLU A 324 10.03 11.58 -10.23
N LEU A 325 10.56 11.84 -9.05
CA LEU A 325 9.81 12.11 -7.82
C LEU A 325 9.90 13.60 -7.51
N ARG A 326 8.79 14.18 -6.99
CA ARG A 326 8.73 15.57 -6.52
C ARG A 326 8.35 15.59 -5.06
N ASN A 327 8.96 16.50 -4.30
CA ASN A 327 8.68 16.69 -2.88
C ASN A 327 8.15 18.08 -2.59
N ASN A 328 6.85 18.18 -2.38
CA ASN A 328 6.15 19.43 -2.04
C ASN A 328 6.12 19.69 -0.51
N ALA A 329 6.74 18.82 0.29
CA ALA A 329 6.82 18.99 1.74
C ALA A 329 7.87 20.05 2.14
N ALA A 330 7.80 20.49 3.40
CA ALA A 330 8.76 21.46 3.96
C ALA A 330 10.11 20.84 4.37
N GLN A 331 10.25 19.51 4.29
CA GLN A 331 11.45 18.76 4.68
C GLN A 331 11.89 17.86 3.54
N ASP A 332 13.20 17.60 3.49
CA ASP A 332 13.76 16.61 2.57
C ASP A 332 13.22 15.23 2.90
N ARG A 333 12.92 14.41 1.87
CA ARG A 333 12.29 13.10 2.02
C ARG A 333 13.09 12.03 1.33
N GLU A 334 13.04 10.81 1.87
CA GLU A 334 13.54 9.61 1.21
C GLU A 334 12.40 8.97 0.40
N VAL A 335 12.68 8.64 -0.85
CA VAL A 335 11.79 7.79 -1.64
C VAL A 335 12.16 6.33 -1.43
N ARG A 336 11.15 5.49 -1.25
CA ARG A 336 11.30 4.03 -1.12
C ARG A 336 10.22 3.35 -1.96
N LEU A 337 10.63 2.38 -2.76
CA LEU A 337 9.69 1.56 -3.51
C LEU A 337 10.19 0.14 -3.67
N GLN A 338 9.27 -0.81 -3.68
CA GLN A 338 9.54 -2.18 -4.10
C GLN A 338 9.00 -2.40 -5.51
N LEU A 339 9.81 -3.03 -6.33
CA LEU A 339 9.42 -3.46 -7.67
C LEU A 339 9.39 -4.99 -7.73
N ALA A 340 8.33 -5.53 -8.34
CA ALA A 340 8.35 -6.88 -8.85
C ALA A 340 8.96 -6.87 -10.25
N LEU A 341 10.00 -7.66 -10.44
CA LEU A 341 10.64 -7.84 -11.73
C LEU A 341 9.87 -8.85 -12.60
N PRO A 342 10.04 -8.87 -13.90
CA PRO A 342 9.64 -10.02 -14.71
C PRO A 342 10.19 -11.32 -14.11
N PRO A 343 9.43 -12.44 -14.13
CA PRO A 343 9.90 -13.71 -13.58
C PRO A 343 11.27 -14.10 -14.14
N GLY A 344 12.24 -14.39 -13.26
CA GLY A 344 13.62 -14.66 -13.64
C GLY A 344 14.45 -13.44 -14.04
N GLY A 345 13.88 -12.23 -13.92
CA GLY A 345 14.57 -10.98 -14.24
C GLY A 345 15.58 -10.56 -13.16
N VAL A 346 16.48 -9.67 -13.54
CA VAL A 346 17.51 -9.12 -12.65
C VAL A 346 17.76 -7.66 -12.99
N VAL A 347 17.97 -6.82 -11.97
CA VAL A 347 18.45 -5.46 -12.19
C VAL A 347 19.92 -5.53 -12.61
N SER A 348 20.21 -4.95 -13.77
CA SER A 348 21.53 -4.94 -14.40
C SER A 348 22.03 -3.51 -14.68
N ARG A 349 21.22 -2.49 -14.39
CA ARG A 349 21.57 -1.08 -14.43
C ARG A 349 20.83 -0.31 -13.35
N ALA A 350 21.50 0.62 -12.71
CA ALA A 350 20.90 1.62 -11.85
C ALA A 350 21.63 2.94 -12.04
N THR A 351 20.88 4.02 -12.28
CA THR A 351 21.43 5.36 -12.49
C THR A 351 20.62 6.40 -11.72
N LEU A 352 21.29 7.47 -11.35
CA LEU A 352 20.72 8.64 -10.68
C LEU A 352 21.19 9.90 -11.40
N TRP A 353 20.28 10.86 -11.63
CA TRP A 353 20.66 12.17 -12.12
C TRP A 353 21.09 13.06 -10.96
N VAL A 354 22.34 13.47 -10.99
CA VAL A 354 22.95 14.41 -10.04
C VAL A 354 23.34 15.66 -10.80
N ASN A 355 22.74 16.81 -10.44
CA ASN A 355 22.96 18.09 -11.13
C ASN A 355 22.71 18.03 -12.66
N GLY A 356 21.77 17.22 -13.10
CA GLY A 356 21.42 17.03 -14.53
C GLY A 356 22.29 16.02 -15.27
N GLU A 357 23.33 15.47 -14.63
CA GLU A 357 24.20 14.44 -15.21
C GLU A 357 23.82 13.04 -14.73
N GLU A 358 23.78 12.09 -15.63
CA GLU A 358 23.54 10.68 -15.33
C GLU A 358 24.77 10.04 -14.68
N ARG A 359 24.58 9.48 -13.48
CA ARG A 359 25.61 8.76 -12.71
C ARG A 359 25.25 7.29 -12.64
N GLU A 360 26.21 6.43 -12.99
CA GLU A 360 26.06 4.97 -12.95
C GLU A 360 26.37 4.42 -11.56
N ALA A 361 25.69 3.33 -11.19
CA ALA A 361 25.91 2.64 -9.93
C ALA A 361 27.26 1.88 -9.89
N ALA A 362 27.79 1.75 -8.69
CA ALA A 362 28.74 0.70 -8.34
C ALA A 362 27.99 -0.55 -7.87
N TYR A 363 28.52 -1.71 -8.16
CA TYR A 363 27.98 -3.02 -7.78
C TYR A 363 28.97 -3.75 -6.87
N ALA A 364 28.51 -4.11 -5.67
CA ALA A 364 29.36 -4.79 -4.69
C ALA A 364 28.49 -5.65 -3.75
N GLY A 365 29.10 -6.21 -2.72
CA GLY A 365 28.38 -6.96 -1.70
C GLY A 365 27.25 -6.13 -1.07
N ARG A 366 26.10 -6.77 -0.84
CA ARG A 366 24.90 -6.11 -0.31
C ARG A 366 25.15 -5.32 0.99
N GLY A 367 26.01 -5.82 1.88
CA GLY A 367 26.40 -5.12 3.11
C GLY A 367 27.19 -3.85 2.82
N GLU A 368 28.10 -3.90 1.87
CA GLU A 368 28.99 -2.80 1.47
C GLU A 368 28.17 -1.65 0.86
N VAL A 369 27.30 -1.94 -0.11
CA VAL A 369 26.47 -0.90 -0.75
C VAL A 369 25.49 -0.26 0.24
N ARG A 370 24.95 -1.03 1.21
CA ARG A 370 24.10 -0.48 2.28
C ARG A 370 24.87 0.42 3.24
N ALA A 371 26.10 0.02 3.60
CA ALA A 371 26.97 0.82 4.45
C ALA A 371 27.30 2.16 3.78
N ALA A 372 27.69 2.13 2.49
CA ALA A 372 27.96 3.32 1.70
C ALA A 372 26.73 4.24 1.61
N TYR A 373 25.54 3.67 1.32
CA TYR A 373 24.29 4.45 1.29
C TYR A 373 24.02 5.14 2.63
N ARG A 374 24.11 4.41 3.75
CA ARG A 374 23.86 4.99 5.08
C ARG A 374 24.87 6.08 5.42
N GLN A 375 26.13 5.89 5.12
CA GLN A 375 27.15 6.89 5.34
C GLN A 375 26.84 8.19 4.58
N VAL A 376 26.50 8.09 3.30
CA VAL A 376 26.24 9.27 2.45
C VAL A 376 24.86 9.88 2.76
N ALA A 377 23.80 9.11 2.88
CA ALA A 377 22.45 9.60 3.12
C ALA A 377 22.28 10.21 4.52
N VAL A 378 22.79 9.53 5.57
CA VAL A 378 22.56 9.93 6.96
C VAL A 378 23.61 10.93 7.44
N GLN A 379 24.91 10.66 7.20
CA GLN A 379 26.00 11.48 7.74
C GLN A 379 26.28 12.70 6.87
N GLN A 380 26.31 12.54 5.54
CA GLN A 380 26.64 13.62 4.60
C GLN A 380 25.40 14.34 4.06
N ARG A 381 24.18 13.76 4.21
CA ARG A 381 22.91 14.28 3.65
C ARG A 381 23.00 14.60 2.15
N ARG A 382 23.65 13.71 1.40
CA ARG A 382 23.86 13.81 -0.04
C ARG A 382 22.98 12.79 -0.78
N ASP A 383 22.97 12.86 -2.09
CA ASP A 383 22.04 12.17 -2.99
C ASP A 383 22.50 10.75 -3.39
N PRO A 384 22.36 9.69 -2.57
CA PRO A 384 22.59 8.31 -3.02
C PRO A 384 21.29 7.65 -3.50
N LEU A 385 21.47 6.70 -4.43
CA LEU A 385 20.46 5.70 -4.79
C LEU A 385 20.98 4.32 -4.37
N LEU A 386 20.16 3.56 -3.67
CA LEU A 386 20.44 2.17 -3.30
C LEU A 386 19.42 1.24 -3.93
N VAL A 387 19.86 0.18 -4.58
CA VAL A 387 19.01 -0.89 -5.09
C VAL A 387 19.50 -2.23 -4.54
N THR A 388 18.61 -2.93 -3.84
CA THR A 388 18.92 -4.24 -3.22
C THR A 388 17.81 -5.25 -3.52
N SER A 389 18.16 -6.53 -3.50
CA SER A 389 17.17 -7.61 -3.57
C SER A 389 16.26 -7.61 -2.34
N LYS A 390 14.98 -7.95 -2.53
CA LYS A 390 13.97 -8.11 -1.48
C LYS A 390 13.18 -9.42 -1.64
N GLY A 391 13.86 -10.47 -2.01
CA GLY A 391 13.30 -11.80 -2.27
C GLY A 391 13.25 -12.16 -3.76
N ALA A 392 12.61 -13.27 -4.07
CA ALA A 392 12.53 -13.78 -5.46
C ALA A 392 11.87 -12.75 -6.39
N ASP A 393 12.56 -12.41 -7.46
CA ASP A 393 12.12 -11.45 -8.49
C ASP A 393 11.62 -10.11 -7.93
N ARG A 394 12.22 -9.63 -6.82
CA ARG A 394 11.85 -8.37 -6.16
C ARG A 394 13.06 -7.56 -5.76
N ILE A 395 12.91 -6.25 -5.86
CA ILE A 395 13.93 -5.31 -5.40
C ILE A 395 13.32 -4.21 -4.55
N LEU A 396 14.14 -3.64 -3.68
CA LEU A 396 13.89 -2.40 -2.96
C LEU A 396 14.83 -1.33 -3.51
N ALA A 397 14.26 -0.23 -3.99
CA ALA A 397 14.99 0.96 -4.38
C ALA A 397 14.73 2.08 -3.37
N GLN A 398 15.79 2.78 -2.98
CA GLN A 398 15.78 3.85 -1.99
C GLN A 398 16.66 4.99 -2.50
N ALA A 399 16.15 6.23 -2.45
CA ALA A 399 16.93 7.39 -2.82
C ALA A 399 16.64 8.58 -1.89
N PHE A 400 17.67 9.31 -1.51
CA PHE A 400 17.60 10.45 -0.60
C PHE A 400 18.68 11.50 -0.96
N PRO A 401 18.41 12.79 -0.74
CA PRO A 401 17.08 13.37 -0.49
C PRO A 401 16.32 13.67 -1.78
N VAL A 402 14.99 13.57 -1.71
CA VAL A 402 14.15 14.35 -2.64
C VAL A 402 14.01 15.73 -2.03
N PRO A 403 14.59 16.80 -2.64
CA PRO A 403 14.71 18.10 -2.00
C PRO A 403 13.33 18.71 -1.70
N ARG A 404 13.20 19.38 -0.56
CA ARG A 404 11.99 20.07 -0.11
C ARG A 404 11.55 21.20 -1.04
N GLY A 405 10.28 21.64 -0.89
CA GLY A 405 9.79 22.85 -1.54
C GLY A 405 9.60 22.75 -3.05
N GLY A 406 9.24 21.57 -3.56
CA GLY A 406 9.02 21.31 -4.98
C GLY A 406 10.24 20.76 -5.73
N GLY A 407 11.32 20.44 -5.00
CA GLY A 407 12.49 19.80 -5.59
C GLY A 407 12.19 18.41 -6.12
N SER A 408 12.94 17.95 -7.12
CA SER A 408 12.78 16.64 -7.76
C SER A 408 14.04 15.82 -7.69
N LEU A 409 13.86 14.49 -7.81
CA LEU A 409 14.92 13.49 -7.92
C LEU A 409 14.53 12.51 -9.02
N LYS A 410 15.44 12.27 -9.96
CA LYS A 410 15.23 11.38 -11.11
C LYS A 410 16.21 10.23 -11.04
N PHE A 411 15.72 8.99 -11.20
CA PHE A 411 16.54 7.79 -11.28
C PHE A 411 15.98 6.81 -12.31
N LYS A 412 16.82 5.83 -12.70
CA LYS A 412 16.47 4.80 -13.68
C LYS A 412 16.93 3.45 -13.18
N ILE A 413 16.11 2.43 -13.41
CA ILE A 413 16.43 1.02 -13.12
C ILE A 413 16.32 0.24 -14.41
N GLY A 414 17.45 -0.37 -14.83
CA GLY A 414 17.53 -1.24 -15.99
C GLY A 414 17.40 -2.71 -15.58
N ILE A 415 16.56 -3.45 -16.28
CA ILE A 415 16.17 -4.82 -15.95
C ILE A 415 16.44 -5.71 -17.16
N SER A 416 17.29 -6.74 -16.98
CA SER A 416 17.43 -7.85 -17.92
C SER A 416 16.46 -8.95 -17.54
N ALA A 417 15.64 -9.42 -18.46
CA ALA A 417 14.60 -10.40 -18.19
C ALA A 417 14.57 -11.51 -19.25
N PRO A 418 14.38 -12.79 -18.87
CA PRO A 418 14.07 -13.85 -19.81
C PRO A 418 12.62 -13.71 -20.25
N LEU A 419 12.35 -14.12 -21.50
CA LEU A 419 10.99 -14.34 -21.94
C LEU A 419 10.49 -15.71 -21.48
N GLN A 420 9.21 -15.83 -21.27
CA GLN A 420 8.55 -17.09 -21.03
C GLN A 420 8.14 -17.70 -22.37
N ILE A 421 8.67 -18.86 -22.67
CA ILE A 421 8.40 -19.56 -23.93
C ILE A 421 7.03 -20.24 -23.82
N GLU A 422 6.05 -19.75 -24.57
CA GLU A 422 4.73 -20.38 -24.65
C GLU A 422 4.70 -21.54 -25.66
N THR A 423 5.26 -21.27 -26.84
CA THR A 423 5.41 -22.24 -27.92
C THR A 423 6.74 -22.01 -28.64
N ALA A 424 7.08 -22.89 -29.59
CA ALA A 424 8.27 -22.69 -30.42
C ALA A 424 8.27 -21.33 -31.15
N SER A 425 7.08 -20.79 -31.48
CA SER A 425 6.92 -19.55 -32.26
C SER A 425 6.41 -18.36 -31.47
N ALA A 426 6.22 -18.48 -30.15
CA ALA A 426 5.70 -17.40 -29.32
C ALA A 426 6.31 -17.40 -27.92
N ALA A 427 6.56 -16.20 -27.43
CA ALA A 427 7.04 -15.98 -26.05
C ALA A 427 6.34 -14.75 -25.44
N THR A 428 6.42 -14.63 -24.13
CA THR A 428 5.72 -13.58 -23.37
C THR A 428 6.67 -12.91 -22.38
N LEU A 429 6.62 -11.58 -22.30
CA LEU A 429 7.26 -10.76 -21.28
C LEU A 429 6.21 -10.21 -20.33
N THR A 430 6.25 -10.60 -19.07
CA THR A 430 5.50 -9.93 -18.02
C THR A 430 6.19 -8.61 -17.66
N LEU A 431 5.46 -7.48 -17.65
CA LEU A 431 6.04 -6.19 -17.31
C LEU A 431 6.36 -6.10 -15.80
N PRO A 432 7.35 -5.30 -15.40
CA PRO A 432 7.61 -5.03 -13.98
C PRO A 432 6.45 -4.25 -13.38
N ALA A 433 6.32 -4.31 -12.04
CA ALA A 433 5.25 -3.62 -11.32
C ALA A 433 5.75 -2.97 -10.04
N VAL A 434 5.15 -1.85 -9.64
CA VAL A 434 5.33 -1.24 -8.32
C VAL A 434 4.44 -1.98 -7.33
N ILE A 435 5.04 -2.73 -6.41
CA ILE A 435 4.31 -3.56 -5.44
C ILE A 435 4.18 -2.90 -4.08
N ASP A 436 5.06 -1.94 -3.76
CA ASP A 436 4.97 -1.14 -2.55
C ASP A 436 5.71 0.19 -2.75
N ARG A 437 5.24 1.27 -2.09
CA ARG A 437 5.84 2.60 -2.21
C ARG A 437 5.43 3.53 -1.08
N ASN A 438 6.28 4.49 -0.75
CA ASN A 438 5.99 5.51 0.26
C ASN A 438 5.53 6.87 -0.32
N PHE A 439 5.38 7.00 -1.63
CA PHE A 439 4.94 8.21 -2.33
C PHE A 439 3.55 8.05 -2.95
N SER A 440 2.91 9.18 -3.26
CA SER A 440 1.61 9.22 -3.91
C SER A 440 1.72 9.22 -5.43
N PHE A 441 0.70 8.70 -6.10
CA PHE A 441 0.54 8.79 -7.54
C PHE A 441 -0.62 9.74 -7.81
N PRO A 442 -0.39 10.93 -8.41
CA PRO A 442 -1.45 11.91 -8.66
C PRO A 442 -2.53 11.35 -9.59
N ALA A 443 -3.76 11.79 -9.38
CA ALA A 443 -4.87 11.42 -10.26
C ALA A 443 -4.58 11.91 -11.70
N GLY A 444 -4.73 11.02 -12.67
CA GLY A 444 -4.47 11.30 -14.08
C GLY A 444 -3.00 11.15 -14.52
N ALA A 445 -2.07 10.93 -13.59
CA ALA A 445 -0.73 10.51 -13.97
C ALA A 445 -0.74 9.06 -14.48
N GLY A 446 0.15 8.73 -15.40
CA GLY A 446 0.30 7.41 -15.98
C GLY A 446 1.76 7.04 -16.17
N HIS A 447 1.99 5.76 -16.46
CA HIS A 447 3.29 5.24 -16.84
C HIS A 447 3.38 5.28 -18.38
N SER A 448 4.22 6.14 -18.93
CA SER A 448 4.53 6.12 -20.37
C SER A 448 5.28 4.83 -20.68
N VAL A 449 4.90 4.13 -21.74
CA VAL A 449 5.51 2.85 -22.16
C VAL A 449 5.96 2.97 -23.60
N TRP A 450 7.19 2.50 -23.87
CA TRP A 450 7.76 2.39 -25.20
C TRP A 450 8.60 1.13 -25.30
N ILE A 451 8.15 0.13 -26.03
CA ILE A 451 8.82 -1.16 -26.18
C ILE A 451 8.97 -1.47 -27.66
N GLU A 452 10.18 -1.80 -28.08
CA GLU A 452 10.51 -2.14 -29.46
C GLU A 452 10.90 -3.61 -29.62
N SER A 453 10.68 -4.16 -30.82
CA SER A 453 11.11 -5.51 -31.19
C SER A 453 11.31 -5.61 -32.71
N LYS A 454 12.23 -6.46 -33.12
CA LYS A 454 12.34 -6.87 -34.54
C LYS A 454 11.19 -7.78 -34.93
N GLN A 455 10.67 -8.56 -33.98
CA GLN A 455 9.59 -9.51 -34.18
C GLN A 455 8.25 -8.86 -33.87
N ALA A 456 7.15 -9.42 -34.40
CA ALA A 456 5.81 -8.91 -34.17
C ALA A 456 5.40 -8.98 -32.69
N LEU A 457 4.85 -7.89 -32.19
CA LEU A 457 4.36 -7.71 -30.83
C LEU A 457 2.83 -7.73 -30.79
N ALA A 458 2.27 -8.18 -29.69
CA ALA A 458 0.85 -8.02 -29.38
C ALA A 458 0.71 -7.23 -28.05
N ALA A 459 -0.13 -6.19 -28.05
CA ALA A 459 -0.36 -5.35 -26.88
C ALA A 459 -1.24 -6.08 -25.85
N PRO A 460 -0.87 -6.03 -24.57
CA PRO A 460 -1.55 -6.80 -23.52
C PRO A 460 -2.76 -6.09 -22.92
N ALA A 461 -2.88 -4.76 -23.08
CA ALA A 461 -3.81 -3.96 -22.29
C ALA A 461 -4.32 -2.74 -23.06
N SER A 462 -5.48 -2.24 -22.66
CA SER A 462 -5.99 -0.95 -23.09
C SER A 462 -5.01 0.16 -22.68
N GLY A 463 -4.82 1.13 -23.57
CA GLY A 463 -3.85 2.23 -23.38
C GLY A 463 -2.52 2.01 -24.09
N LEU A 464 -2.24 0.80 -24.59
CA LEU A 464 -1.09 0.50 -25.42
C LEU A 464 -1.48 0.19 -26.86
N VAL A 465 -0.75 0.75 -27.81
CA VAL A 465 -0.98 0.60 -29.24
C VAL A 465 0.22 -0.05 -29.90
N VAL A 466 -0.03 -1.05 -30.74
CA VAL A 466 1.00 -1.67 -31.57
C VAL A 466 1.16 -0.84 -32.84
N GLY A 467 2.38 -0.50 -33.19
CA GLY A 467 2.74 0.22 -34.42
C GLY A 467 4.01 -0.34 -35.04
N ARG A 468 4.43 0.24 -36.16
CA ARG A 468 5.75 0.02 -36.76
C ARG A 468 6.56 1.31 -36.71
N SER A 469 7.83 1.18 -36.43
CA SER A 469 8.82 2.26 -36.59
C SER A 469 9.16 2.47 -38.08
N GLU A 470 9.71 3.62 -38.42
CA GLU A 470 10.18 3.95 -39.80
C GLU A 470 11.24 2.95 -40.28
N GLY A 471 12.01 2.32 -39.36
CA GLY A 471 12.99 1.27 -39.68
C GLY A 471 12.40 -0.13 -39.83
N GLY A 472 11.06 -0.30 -39.81
CA GLY A 472 10.37 -1.58 -39.97
C GLY A 472 10.24 -2.43 -38.72
N SER A 473 10.85 -2.04 -37.59
CA SER A 473 10.67 -2.71 -36.31
C SER A 473 9.26 -2.50 -35.74
N PHE A 474 8.77 -3.46 -34.96
CA PHE A 474 7.50 -3.33 -34.22
C PHE A 474 7.72 -2.56 -32.93
N ARG A 475 6.72 -1.78 -32.55
CA ARG A 475 6.71 -1.07 -31.27
C ARG A 475 5.38 -1.15 -30.59
N ILE A 476 5.40 -1.15 -29.26
CA ILE A 476 4.26 -0.89 -28.39
C ILE A 476 4.51 0.44 -27.72
N ALA A 477 3.56 1.37 -27.83
CA ALA A 477 3.65 2.68 -27.21
C ALA A 477 2.30 3.08 -26.61
N GLY A 478 2.32 3.89 -25.55
CA GLY A 478 1.12 4.41 -24.91
C GLY A 478 1.33 4.76 -23.45
N SER A 479 0.25 4.76 -22.69
CA SER A 479 0.27 5.03 -21.25
C SER A 479 -0.55 3.99 -20.52
N LEU A 480 -0.01 3.46 -19.42
CA LEU A 480 -0.68 2.58 -18.48
C LEU A 480 -1.05 3.36 -17.22
N GLU A 481 -2.23 3.08 -16.68
CA GLU A 481 -2.63 3.61 -15.38
C GLU A 481 -1.80 2.96 -14.25
N ASP A 482 -1.65 3.66 -13.14
CA ASP A 482 -0.96 3.15 -11.96
C ASP A 482 -1.45 1.76 -11.52
N ARG A 483 -2.77 1.52 -11.51
CA ARG A 483 -3.36 0.22 -11.14
C ARG A 483 -2.93 -0.94 -12.06
N GLN A 484 -2.56 -0.64 -13.32
CA GLN A 484 -2.13 -1.66 -14.28
C GLN A 484 -0.68 -2.10 -14.03
N LEU A 485 0.16 -1.22 -13.45
CA LEU A 485 1.53 -1.54 -13.05
C LEU A 485 1.73 -1.59 -11.53
N SER A 486 0.67 -1.65 -10.74
CA SER A 486 0.75 -1.85 -9.28
C SER A 486 -0.05 -3.06 -8.77
N GLY A 487 -1.03 -3.53 -9.49
CA GLY A 487 -1.85 -4.70 -9.10
C GLY A 487 -1.86 -5.79 -10.16
N ALA A 488 -2.31 -5.46 -11.37
CA ALA A 488 -2.18 -6.31 -12.54
C ALA A 488 -0.75 -6.21 -13.11
N ARG A 489 -0.29 -7.26 -13.74
CA ARG A 489 1.02 -7.28 -14.39
C ARG A 489 0.82 -7.64 -15.86
N PRO A 490 0.60 -6.63 -16.73
CA PRO A 490 0.34 -6.89 -18.14
C PRO A 490 1.53 -7.60 -18.78
N ALA A 491 1.24 -8.48 -19.72
CA ALA A 491 2.25 -9.27 -20.41
C ALA A 491 2.24 -8.97 -21.91
N VAL A 492 3.40 -8.68 -22.48
CA VAL A 492 3.59 -8.42 -23.90
C VAL A 492 3.94 -9.73 -24.60
N ARG A 493 3.14 -10.15 -25.56
CA ARG A 493 3.44 -11.32 -26.37
C ARG A 493 4.27 -10.94 -27.58
N VAL A 494 5.31 -11.73 -27.89
CA VAL A 494 6.20 -11.54 -29.02
C VAL A 494 6.26 -12.81 -29.87
N GLN A 495 6.23 -12.67 -31.17
CA GLN A 495 6.52 -13.76 -32.10
C GLN A 495 8.02 -14.06 -32.09
N ARG A 496 8.38 -15.31 -32.37
CA ARG A 496 9.76 -15.76 -32.50
C ARG A 496 9.92 -16.75 -33.61
N ASN A 497 11.15 -16.90 -34.13
CA ASN A 497 11.46 -17.94 -35.09
C ASN A 497 11.52 -19.31 -34.39
N ALA A 498 10.72 -20.26 -34.83
CA ALA A 498 10.67 -21.61 -34.28
C ALA A 498 11.99 -22.39 -34.44
N GLU A 499 12.81 -21.99 -35.40
CA GLU A 499 14.13 -22.58 -35.67
C GLU A 499 15.26 -22.01 -34.79
N ALA A 500 15.05 -20.84 -34.17
CA ALA A 500 15.99 -20.21 -33.26
C ALA A 500 15.99 -20.94 -31.90
N ARG A 501 16.66 -22.10 -31.85
CA ARG A 501 16.66 -22.97 -30.66
C ARG A 501 17.88 -22.81 -29.78
N ALA A 502 18.99 -22.33 -30.33
CA ALA A 502 20.25 -22.15 -29.62
C ALA A 502 20.99 -20.91 -30.11
N LEU A 503 21.61 -20.21 -29.18
CA LEU A 503 22.49 -19.06 -29.47
C LEU A 503 23.62 -18.99 -28.46
N ILE A 504 24.63 -18.18 -28.77
CA ILE A 504 25.75 -17.89 -27.87
C ILE A 504 25.80 -16.41 -27.51
N SER A 505 26.19 -16.12 -26.29
CA SER A 505 26.50 -14.77 -25.79
C SER A 505 27.94 -14.79 -25.26
N ARG A 506 28.68 -13.69 -25.46
CA ARG A 506 30.08 -13.58 -25.03
C ARG A 506 30.14 -13.36 -23.50
N LEU A 507 30.97 -14.14 -22.83
CA LEU A 507 31.18 -14.05 -21.38
C LEU A 507 32.39 -13.19 -21.01
N GLY A 508 33.42 -13.19 -21.82
CA GLY A 508 34.70 -12.55 -21.61
C GLY A 508 35.66 -12.89 -22.75
N ASP A 509 36.98 -12.89 -22.49
CA ASP A 509 37.99 -13.23 -23.52
C ASP A 509 38.00 -14.74 -23.78
N GLY A 510 37.22 -15.15 -24.79
CA GLY A 510 37.20 -16.54 -25.29
C GLY A 510 36.20 -17.48 -24.66
N GLU A 511 35.44 -17.04 -23.71
CA GLU A 511 34.34 -17.80 -23.08
C GLU A 511 32.97 -17.38 -23.61
N PHE A 512 32.06 -18.34 -23.76
CA PHE A 512 30.70 -18.12 -24.26
C PHE A 512 29.65 -18.77 -23.37
N ILE A 513 28.48 -18.16 -23.30
CA ILE A 513 27.27 -18.76 -22.73
C ILE A 513 26.41 -19.22 -23.89
N MET A 514 26.06 -20.48 -23.94
CA MET A 514 25.06 -21.02 -24.81
C MET A 514 23.71 -20.97 -24.11
N GLN A 515 22.73 -20.44 -24.78
CA GLN A 515 21.31 -20.53 -24.39
C GLN A 515 20.55 -21.41 -25.34
N GLU A 516 19.86 -22.41 -24.83
CA GLU A 516 19.08 -23.36 -25.58
C GLU A 516 17.62 -23.39 -25.11
N ILE A 517 16.70 -23.59 -26.05
CA ILE A 517 15.30 -23.88 -25.76
C ILE A 517 15.12 -25.38 -25.83
N MET A 518 14.83 -25.95 -24.67
CA MET A 518 14.64 -27.39 -24.53
C MET A 518 13.20 -27.69 -24.11
N ALA A 519 12.69 -28.82 -24.61
CA ALA A 519 11.50 -29.40 -23.98
C ALA A 519 11.90 -29.88 -22.57
N GLU A 520 11.26 -29.38 -21.56
CA GLU A 520 11.50 -29.84 -20.21
C GLU A 520 11.09 -31.32 -20.15
N GLU A 521 12.04 -32.20 -19.76
CA GLU A 521 11.69 -33.59 -19.55
C GLU A 521 10.55 -33.65 -18.53
N ALA A 522 9.45 -34.28 -18.92
CA ALA A 522 8.34 -34.47 -18.02
C ALA A 522 8.80 -35.28 -16.81
N GLN A 523 9.12 -34.62 -15.72
CA GLN A 523 9.24 -35.24 -14.41
C GLN A 523 7.90 -35.02 -13.68
N PRO A 524 6.92 -35.91 -13.91
CA PRO A 524 5.63 -35.77 -13.27
C PRO A 524 5.84 -35.80 -11.76
N SER A 525 5.29 -34.83 -11.07
CA SER A 525 5.32 -34.84 -9.63
C SER A 525 4.34 -35.88 -9.11
N ALA A 526 4.83 -36.78 -8.27
CA ALA A 526 3.98 -37.77 -7.62
C ALA A 526 2.93 -37.10 -6.71
N ALA A 527 3.23 -35.90 -6.22
CA ALA A 527 2.40 -35.17 -5.29
C ALA A 527 2.43 -33.65 -5.56
N VAL A 528 1.27 -33.00 -5.40
CA VAL A 528 1.08 -31.55 -5.45
C VAL A 528 0.37 -31.09 -4.18
N MET A 529 0.99 -30.21 -3.43
CA MET A 529 0.40 -29.54 -2.29
C MET A 529 0.00 -28.11 -2.69
N LEU A 530 -1.26 -27.78 -2.51
CA LEU A 530 -1.81 -26.46 -2.73
C LEU A 530 -1.86 -25.72 -1.41
N VAL A 531 -1.22 -24.57 -1.29
CA VAL A 531 -1.41 -23.64 -0.18
C VAL A 531 -2.15 -22.43 -0.70
N ILE A 532 -3.34 -22.21 -0.18
CA ILE A 532 -4.24 -21.15 -0.62
C ILE A 532 -4.38 -20.12 0.50
N ASP A 533 -4.08 -18.88 0.21
CA ASP A 533 -4.31 -17.76 1.12
C ASP A 533 -5.81 -17.56 1.35
N GLY A 534 -6.26 -17.62 2.60
CA GLY A 534 -7.64 -17.41 3.03
C GLY A 534 -8.08 -15.95 3.11
N SER A 535 -7.26 -15.02 2.61
CA SER A 535 -7.60 -13.59 2.61
C SER A 535 -8.79 -13.31 1.69
N ALA A 536 -9.61 -12.31 2.07
CA ALA A 536 -10.86 -11.96 1.40
C ALA A 536 -10.72 -11.73 -0.13
N ARG A 537 -9.58 -11.19 -0.56
CA ARG A 537 -9.29 -10.88 -1.96
C ARG A 537 -9.13 -12.11 -2.86
N LEU A 538 -8.74 -13.24 -2.28
CA LEU A 538 -8.56 -14.47 -3.03
C LEU A 538 -9.85 -15.25 -3.28
N LYS A 539 -10.96 -14.81 -2.74
CA LYS A 539 -12.28 -15.42 -2.96
C LYS A 539 -12.62 -15.62 -4.44
N ALA A 540 -12.25 -14.66 -5.28
CA ALA A 540 -12.49 -14.73 -6.73
C ALA A 540 -11.66 -15.82 -7.44
N THR A 541 -10.56 -16.29 -6.83
CA THR A 541 -9.67 -17.31 -7.42
C THR A 541 -10.18 -18.73 -7.18
N VAL A 542 -11.16 -18.93 -6.30
CA VAL A 542 -11.67 -20.27 -5.94
C VAL A 542 -12.25 -20.99 -7.14
N ALA A 543 -13.18 -20.37 -7.88
CA ALA A 543 -13.80 -21.02 -9.04
C ALA A 543 -12.79 -21.32 -10.16
N PRO A 544 -11.88 -20.39 -10.54
CA PRO A 544 -10.77 -20.71 -11.44
C PRO A 544 -9.89 -21.87 -10.99
N LEU A 545 -9.54 -21.94 -9.70
CA LEU A 545 -8.73 -23.04 -9.16
C LEU A 545 -9.45 -24.37 -9.25
N LEU A 546 -10.73 -24.44 -8.85
CA LEU A 546 -11.52 -25.67 -8.94
C LEU A 546 -11.69 -26.16 -10.38
N ALA A 547 -11.79 -25.24 -11.35
CA ALA A 547 -11.80 -25.58 -12.76
C ALA A 547 -10.42 -26.13 -13.23
N ALA A 548 -9.34 -25.48 -12.80
CA ALA A 548 -7.99 -25.90 -13.15
C ALA A 548 -7.64 -27.31 -12.62
N LEU A 549 -8.22 -27.72 -11.49
CA LEU A 549 -8.01 -29.05 -10.93
C LEU A 549 -8.50 -30.21 -11.85
N ASP A 550 -9.35 -29.95 -12.84
CA ASP A 550 -9.78 -30.93 -13.83
C ASP A 550 -8.63 -31.36 -14.76
N THR A 551 -7.55 -30.59 -14.83
CA THR A 551 -6.37 -30.94 -15.64
C THR A 551 -5.41 -31.89 -14.92
N VAL A 552 -5.58 -32.14 -13.63
CA VAL A 552 -4.71 -33.01 -12.84
C VAL A 552 -4.78 -34.46 -13.34
N ALA A 553 -3.63 -35.13 -13.42
CA ALA A 553 -3.57 -36.54 -13.80
C ALA A 553 -4.08 -37.44 -12.65
N PRO A 554 -4.83 -38.52 -12.94
CA PRO A 554 -5.37 -39.42 -11.90
C PRO A 554 -4.33 -40.08 -11.01
N SER A 555 -3.09 -40.26 -11.51
CA SER A 555 -1.95 -40.83 -10.76
C SER A 555 -1.34 -39.90 -9.74
N THR A 556 -1.69 -38.61 -9.76
CA THR A 556 -1.09 -37.57 -8.90
C THR A 556 -1.80 -37.54 -7.55
N ARG A 557 -1.06 -37.48 -6.48
CA ARG A 557 -1.60 -37.19 -5.13
C ARG A 557 -1.73 -35.67 -4.93
N VAL A 558 -2.90 -35.23 -4.49
CA VAL A 558 -3.16 -33.80 -4.28
C VAL A 558 -3.63 -33.56 -2.85
N GLY A 559 -3.01 -32.60 -2.18
CA GLY A 559 -3.46 -32.05 -0.91
C GLY A 559 -3.72 -30.55 -1.01
N ALA A 560 -4.50 -30.00 -0.10
CA ALA A 560 -4.77 -28.56 -0.06
C ALA A 560 -4.79 -28.05 1.39
N ILE A 561 -4.18 -26.90 1.61
CA ILE A 561 -4.20 -26.19 2.87
C ILE A 561 -4.73 -24.78 2.63
N LEU A 562 -5.75 -24.40 3.39
CA LEU A 562 -6.27 -23.03 3.42
C LEU A 562 -5.65 -22.29 4.60
N ALA A 563 -4.91 -21.24 4.31
CA ALA A 563 -4.30 -20.37 5.29
C ALA A 563 -5.38 -19.51 5.96
N THR A 564 -5.90 -20.00 7.07
CA THR A 564 -6.86 -19.35 7.96
C THR A 564 -6.41 -19.53 9.40
N GLU A 565 -7.04 -18.90 10.35
CA GLU A 565 -6.82 -19.13 11.77
C GLU A 565 -8.08 -19.76 12.41
N PRO A 566 -8.06 -21.05 12.79
CA PRO A 566 -6.96 -22.03 12.62
C PRO A 566 -6.77 -22.45 11.16
N VAL A 567 -5.56 -22.96 10.83
CA VAL A 567 -5.25 -23.54 9.51
C VAL A 567 -6.17 -24.73 9.23
N ARG A 568 -6.71 -24.79 8.03
CA ARG A 568 -7.59 -25.86 7.59
C ARG A 568 -6.99 -26.59 6.39
N TRP A 569 -7.15 -27.88 6.30
CA TRP A 569 -6.52 -28.67 5.27
C TRP A 569 -7.32 -29.91 4.85
N VAL A 570 -7.02 -30.36 3.65
CA VAL A 570 -7.41 -31.63 3.08
C VAL A 570 -6.14 -32.44 2.88
N THR A 571 -6.08 -33.59 3.53
CA THR A 571 -4.90 -34.48 3.48
C THR A 571 -4.60 -34.90 2.05
N MET A 572 -3.32 -35.16 1.77
CA MET A 572 -2.86 -35.60 0.47
C MET A 572 -3.36 -37.00 0.16
N ALA A 573 -4.09 -37.15 -0.94
CA ALA A 573 -4.66 -38.39 -1.41
C ALA A 573 -4.60 -38.49 -2.96
N PRO A 574 -4.73 -39.71 -3.57
CA PRO A 574 -4.83 -39.85 -5.00
C PRO A 574 -5.94 -39.00 -5.57
N TRP A 575 -5.69 -38.39 -6.72
CA TRP A 575 -6.64 -37.48 -7.36
C TRP A 575 -7.94 -38.22 -7.76
N SER A 576 -9.07 -37.73 -7.31
CA SER A 576 -10.39 -38.31 -7.55
C SER A 576 -11.47 -37.23 -7.43
N ALA A 577 -12.69 -37.54 -7.86
CA ALA A 577 -13.85 -36.67 -7.70
C ALA A 577 -14.13 -36.36 -6.20
N ALA A 578 -13.92 -37.34 -5.32
CA ALA A 578 -14.08 -37.17 -3.89
C ALA A 578 -13.04 -36.18 -3.33
N GLN A 579 -11.77 -36.26 -3.77
CA GLN A 579 -10.72 -35.33 -3.39
C GLN A 579 -11.01 -33.89 -3.87
N LYS A 580 -11.49 -33.77 -5.11
CA LYS A 580 -11.94 -32.47 -5.65
C LYS A 580 -13.08 -31.89 -4.82
N GLN A 581 -14.07 -32.71 -4.44
CA GLN A 581 -15.18 -32.26 -3.61
C GLN A 581 -14.70 -31.80 -2.20
N ALA A 582 -13.80 -32.57 -1.59
CA ALA A 582 -13.22 -32.18 -0.29
C ALA A 582 -12.48 -30.83 -0.35
N ILE A 583 -11.70 -30.60 -1.40
CA ILE A 583 -11.04 -29.33 -1.64
C ILE A 583 -12.08 -28.20 -1.89
N GLY A 584 -13.15 -28.48 -2.65
CA GLY A 584 -14.24 -27.53 -2.85
C GLY A 584 -14.93 -27.11 -1.54
N GLN A 585 -15.13 -28.06 -0.62
CA GLN A 585 -15.69 -27.78 0.71
C GLN A 585 -14.71 -26.99 1.60
N LEU A 586 -13.41 -27.24 1.49
CA LEU A 586 -12.39 -26.44 2.18
C LEU A 586 -12.46 -24.98 1.75
N LEU A 587 -12.68 -24.73 0.46
CA LEU A 587 -12.63 -23.42 -0.19
C LEU A 587 -13.99 -22.69 -0.23
N LEU A 588 -14.87 -22.92 0.74
CA LEU A 588 -16.15 -22.20 0.81
C LEU A 588 -15.91 -20.67 0.90
N PRO A 589 -16.71 -19.87 0.18
CA PRO A 589 -16.54 -18.41 0.15
C PRO A 589 -16.58 -17.70 1.53
N SER A 590 -17.26 -18.29 2.51
CA SER A 590 -17.32 -17.79 3.89
C SER A 590 -16.00 -17.95 4.67
N SER A 591 -15.08 -18.77 4.17
CA SER A 591 -13.76 -18.97 4.80
C SER A 591 -12.77 -17.83 4.49
N PHE A 592 -13.07 -17.01 3.49
CA PHE A 592 -12.17 -15.94 3.02
C PHE A 592 -12.52 -14.61 3.69
N VAL A 593 -11.71 -14.18 4.65
CA VAL A 593 -11.97 -12.97 5.45
C VAL A 593 -10.67 -12.18 5.70
N GLY A 594 -10.76 -10.85 5.62
CA GLY A 594 -9.67 -9.93 5.93
C GLY A 594 -8.36 -10.31 5.24
N GLY A 595 -7.25 -10.20 5.95
CA GLY A 595 -5.92 -10.71 5.57
C GLY A 595 -5.51 -11.86 6.48
N GLN A 596 -4.86 -12.87 5.93
CA GLN A 596 -4.47 -14.08 6.65
C GLN A 596 -2.95 -14.26 6.68
N ASP A 597 -2.45 -14.77 7.79
CA ASP A 597 -1.06 -15.19 7.93
C ASP A 597 -0.85 -16.54 7.22
N ASN A 598 -0.04 -16.54 6.18
CA ASN A 598 0.21 -17.75 5.41
C ASN A 598 1.39 -18.59 5.94
N ALA A 599 2.22 -18.07 6.86
CA ALA A 599 3.40 -18.78 7.37
C ALA A 599 3.07 -20.10 8.06
N PRO A 600 2.03 -20.22 8.92
CA PRO A 600 1.66 -21.51 9.51
C PRO A 600 1.24 -22.55 8.48
N ALA A 601 0.46 -22.14 7.46
CA ALA A 601 0.02 -23.03 6.40
C ALA A 601 1.18 -23.51 5.52
N LEU A 602 2.14 -22.63 5.22
CA LEU A 602 3.38 -22.99 4.51
C LEU A 602 4.23 -23.97 5.33
N ALA A 603 4.39 -23.73 6.63
CA ALA A 603 5.12 -24.63 7.52
C ALA A 603 4.49 -26.03 7.57
N ASP A 604 3.17 -26.10 7.69
CA ASP A 604 2.44 -27.38 7.68
C ASP A 604 2.53 -28.08 6.32
N ALA A 605 2.46 -27.33 5.20
CA ALA A 605 2.64 -27.87 3.85
C ALA A 605 4.05 -28.44 3.65
N ILE A 606 5.08 -27.73 4.09
CA ILE A 606 6.47 -28.17 4.01
C ILE A 606 6.68 -29.45 4.81
N ALA A 607 6.16 -29.51 6.04
CA ALA A 607 6.24 -30.71 6.86
C ALA A 607 5.50 -31.92 6.23
N ALA A 608 4.35 -31.67 5.61
CA ALA A 608 3.60 -32.73 4.92
C ALA A 608 4.32 -33.27 3.66
N LEU A 609 5.20 -32.47 3.05
CA LEU A 609 5.95 -32.85 1.85
C LEU A 609 7.29 -33.53 2.15
N GLU A 610 7.73 -33.58 3.38
CA GLU A 610 9.01 -34.21 3.77
C GLU A 610 9.07 -35.70 3.35
N ALA A 611 7.95 -36.42 3.39
CA ALA A 611 7.85 -37.81 2.98
C ALA A 611 7.67 -38.03 1.47
N GLU A 612 7.60 -36.95 0.67
CA GLU A 612 7.24 -37.01 -0.76
C GLU A 612 8.41 -36.52 -1.64
N PRO A 613 9.28 -37.40 -2.15
CA PRO A 613 10.57 -36.99 -2.72
C PRO A 613 10.51 -36.13 -3.98
N ASN A 614 9.42 -36.14 -4.74
CA ASN A 614 9.25 -35.34 -5.96
C ASN A 614 7.99 -34.43 -5.89
N ALA A 615 7.64 -33.99 -4.70
CA ALA A 615 6.48 -33.14 -4.51
C ALA A 615 6.71 -31.70 -5.00
N ARG A 616 5.64 -31.09 -5.45
CA ARG A 616 5.58 -29.64 -5.73
C ARG A 616 4.65 -28.96 -4.74
N LEU A 617 5.05 -27.80 -4.28
CA LEU A 617 4.23 -26.87 -3.52
C LEU A 617 3.81 -25.73 -4.44
N LEU A 618 2.50 -25.52 -4.58
CA LEU A 618 1.96 -24.32 -5.24
C LEU A 618 1.33 -23.44 -4.16
N TRP A 619 1.92 -22.25 -3.97
CA TRP A 619 1.37 -21.24 -3.08
C TRP A 619 0.63 -20.17 -3.87
N ILE A 620 -0.70 -20.15 -3.71
CA ILE A 620 -1.62 -19.19 -4.33
C ILE A 620 -1.91 -18.11 -3.29
N HIS A 621 -1.42 -16.89 -3.54
CA HIS A 621 -1.44 -15.85 -2.51
C HIS A 621 -1.71 -14.44 -3.06
N GLY A 622 -2.17 -13.60 -2.16
CA GLY A 622 -2.17 -12.15 -2.30
C GLY A 622 -0.95 -11.51 -1.61
N PRO A 623 -0.99 -10.19 -1.36
CA PRO A 623 0.01 -9.51 -0.57
C PRO A 623 0.14 -10.10 0.84
N GLN A 624 1.37 -10.20 1.34
CA GLN A 624 1.71 -10.59 2.72
C GLN A 624 2.57 -9.47 3.33
N PRO A 625 2.00 -8.29 3.60
CA PRO A 625 2.74 -7.07 3.90
C PRO A 625 3.38 -7.03 5.29
N VAL A 626 3.03 -7.99 6.15
CA VAL A 626 3.49 -8.07 7.53
C VAL A 626 4.03 -9.45 7.83
N SER A 627 5.09 -9.50 8.63
CA SER A 627 5.62 -10.73 9.21
C SER A 627 5.08 -10.86 10.62
N PHE A 628 4.15 -11.79 10.83
CA PHE A 628 3.55 -12.01 12.14
C PHE A 628 4.56 -12.62 13.11
N ARG A 629 4.62 -12.06 14.32
CA ARG A 629 5.53 -12.55 15.36
C ARG A 629 5.25 -14.01 15.68
N GLY A 630 6.31 -14.82 15.69
CA GLY A 630 6.23 -16.26 15.99
C GLY A 630 5.86 -17.16 14.81
N SER A 631 5.14 -16.67 13.80
CA SER A 631 4.76 -17.48 12.64
C SER A 631 5.90 -17.65 11.65
N ALA A 632 6.69 -16.61 11.42
CA ALA A 632 7.88 -16.67 10.58
C ALA A 632 8.91 -17.65 11.14
N ALA A 633 9.16 -17.63 12.47
CA ALA A 633 10.07 -18.56 13.12
C ALA A 633 9.62 -20.03 12.97
N ARG A 634 8.31 -20.30 13.00
CA ARG A 634 7.77 -21.64 12.73
C ARG A 634 8.06 -22.11 11.31
N LEU A 635 7.91 -21.22 10.34
CA LEU A 635 8.23 -21.50 8.95
C LEU A 635 9.73 -21.76 8.74
N GLU A 636 10.58 -20.93 9.33
CA GLU A 636 12.04 -21.11 9.31
C GLU A 636 12.44 -22.46 9.91
N GLN A 637 11.92 -22.82 11.07
CA GLN A 637 12.17 -24.12 11.71
C GLN A 637 11.70 -25.30 10.86
N ALA A 638 10.56 -25.17 10.16
CA ALA A 638 10.08 -26.20 9.25
C ALA A 638 11.03 -26.40 8.06
N ILE A 639 11.58 -25.31 7.55
CA ILE A 639 12.54 -25.33 6.43
C ILE A 639 13.88 -25.90 6.87
N GLU A 640 14.40 -25.52 8.05
CA GLU A 640 15.68 -26.01 8.60
C GLU A 640 15.70 -27.52 8.84
N ARG A 641 14.56 -28.15 9.10
CA ARG A 641 14.42 -29.60 9.30
C ARG A 641 14.51 -30.39 7.99
N LEU A 642 14.28 -29.75 6.85
CA LEU A 642 14.26 -30.45 5.57
C LEU A 642 15.67 -30.83 5.11
N SER A 643 15.85 -32.07 4.72
CA SER A 643 17.05 -32.53 4.03
C SER A 643 17.12 -32.03 2.57
N ARG A 644 15.99 -31.74 1.97
CA ARG A 644 15.84 -31.22 0.60
C ARG A 644 14.60 -30.33 0.52
N LEU A 645 14.78 -29.12 -0.02
CA LEU A 645 13.64 -28.21 -0.26
C LEU A 645 12.70 -28.76 -1.35
N PRO A 646 11.36 -28.71 -1.13
CA PRO A 646 10.42 -29.02 -2.18
C PRO A 646 10.50 -27.98 -3.30
N ARG A 647 10.04 -28.34 -4.49
CA ARG A 647 9.92 -27.40 -5.60
C ARG A 647 8.76 -26.46 -5.33
N VAL A 648 9.04 -25.25 -4.88
CA VAL A 648 8.04 -24.23 -4.56
C VAL A 648 7.74 -23.39 -5.80
N THR A 649 6.44 -23.25 -6.10
CA THR A 649 5.93 -22.33 -7.11
C THR A 649 5.04 -21.30 -6.45
N LEU A 650 5.30 -20.03 -6.74
CA LEU A 650 4.55 -18.89 -6.23
C LEU A 650 3.58 -18.43 -7.30
N TYR A 651 2.32 -18.30 -6.95
CA TYR A 651 1.30 -17.72 -7.82
C TYR A 651 0.66 -16.53 -7.09
N ALA A 652 1.18 -15.34 -7.38
CA ALA A 652 0.64 -14.10 -6.85
C ALA A 652 -0.55 -13.66 -7.71
N VAL A 653 -1.76 -13.81 -7.20
CA VAL A 653 -2.99 -13.37 -7.88
C VAL A 653 -3.06 -11.85 -7.95
N GLU A 654 -2.52 -11.19 -6.95
CA GLU A 654 -2.37 -9.74 -6.89
C GLU A 654 -0.92 -9.41 -6.50
N ALA A 655 -0.28 -8.56 -7.28
CA ALA A 655 1.06 -8.09 -6.95
C ALA A 655 1.02 -7.22 -5.68
N GLY A 656 1.97 -7.45 -4.77
CA GLY A 656 2.06 -6.70 -3.53
C GLY A 656 3.27 -7.11 -2.69
N PRO A 657 3.52 -6.40 -1.57
CA PRO A 657 4.61 -6.73 -0.67
C PRO A 657 4.44 -8.13 -0.07
N ASN A 658 5.55 -8.80 0.18
CA ASN A 658 5.54 -10.12 0.80
C ASN A 658 6.74 -10.26 1.74
N GLU A 659 6.48 -10.16 3.04
CA GLU A 659 7.49 -10.28 4.09
C GLU A 659 7.75 -11.75 4.50
N LEU A 660 6.98 -12.72 3.97
CA LEU A 660 7.20 -14.16 4.17
C LEU A 660 8.25 -14.72 3.19
N LEU A 661 8.63 -13.96 2.18
CA LEU A 661 9.68 -14.29 1.22
C LEU A 661 10.89 -13.38 1.41
N PRO A 662 11.54 -13.37 2.58
CA PRO A 662 12.76 -12.63 2.77
C PRO A 662 13.88 -13.22 1.88
N ASP A 663 15.06 -12.60 1.90
CA ASP A 663 16.24 -13.11 1.23
C ASP A 663 16.81 -14.35 1.95
N VAL A 664 16.06 -15.42 1.95
CA VAL A 664 16.43 -16.73 2.52
C VAL A 664 16.58 -17.77 1.43
N PRO A 665 17.44 -18.80 1.61
CA PRO A 665 17.76 -19.76 0.56
C PRO A 665 16.56 -20.42 -0.10
N TRP A 666 15.54 -20.79 0.66
CA TRP A 666 14.36 -21.44 0.11
C TRP A 666 13.55 -20.52 -0.83
N ALA A 667 13.49 -19.22 -0.51
CA ALA A 667 12.79 -18.24 -1.33
C ALA A 667 13.50 -18.02 -2.69
N TRP A 668 14.81 -18.21 -2.75
CA TRP A 668 15.57 -18.07 -3.99
C TRP A 668 15.33 -19.23 -4.97
N SER A 669 14.96 -20.41 -4.45
CA SER A 669 14.62 -21.58 -5.28
C SER A 669 13.17 -21.55 -5.77
N ALA A 670 12.34 -20.70 -5.23
CA ALA A 670 10.95 -20.57 -5.62
C ALA A 670 10.83 -19.99 -7.04
N ARG A 671 10.02 -20.64 -7.87
CA ARG A 671 9.71 -20.15 -9.22
C ARG A 671 8.41 -19.33 -9.16
N THR A 672 8.40 -18.18 -9.80
CA THR A 672 7.18 -17.37 -9.93
C THR A 672 6.41 -17.82 -11.17
N LEU A 673 5.17 -18.30 -10.97
CA LEU A 673 4.22 -18.49 -12.04
C LEU A 673 3.64 -17.12 -12.42
N PRO A 674 3.75 -16.70 -13.67
CA PRO A 674 3.24 -15.41 -14.09
C PRO A 674 1.73 -15.36 -14.06
N TYR A 675 1.17 -14.24 -13.71
CA TYR A 675 -0.24 -13.95 -13.81
C TYR A 675 -0.56 -13.41 -15.20
N SER A 676 -1.28 -14.17 -16.04
CA SER A 676 -1.63 -13.77 -17.41
C SER A 676 -2.93 -12.94 -17.49
N GLY A 677 -3.62 -12.73 -16.37
CA GLY A 677 -4.98 -12.16 -16.32
C GLY A 677 -6.09 -13.23 -16.28
N SER A 678 -5.74 -14.48 -16.46
CA SER A 678 -6.68 -15.61 -16.41
C SER A 678 -6.20 -16.69 -15.43
N PRO A 679 -6.57 -16.61 -14.15
CA PRO A 679 -6.17 -17.60 -13.15
C PRO A 679 -6.50 -19.06 -13.54
N ALA A 680 -7.61 -19.28 -14.24
CA ALA A 680 -7.99 -20.62 -14.71
C ALA A 680 -6.96 -21.15 -15.73
N ALA A 681 -6.55 -20.34 -16.69
CA ALA A 681 -5.58 -20.75 -17.71
C ALA A 681 -4.20 -20.99 -17.10
N ASP A 682 -3.73 -20.07 -16.25
CA ASP A 682 -2.42 -20.14 -15.60
C ASP A 682 -2.29 -21.39 -14.72
N LEU A 683 -3.31 -21.63 -13.86
CA LEU A 683 -3.34 -22.78 -12.96
C LEU A 683 -3.51 -24.08 -13.71
N SER A 684 -4.35 -24.11 -14.78
CA SER A 684 -4.52 -25.30 -15.63
C SER A 684 -3.21 -25.69 -16.33
N ALA A 685 -2.52 -24.72 -16.93
CA ALA A 685 -1.24 -24.95 -17.59
C ALA A 685 -0.17 -25.44 -16.59
N PHE A 686 -0.10 -24.81 -15.41
CA PHE A 686 0.80 -25.26 -14.35
C PHE A 686 0.51 -26.69 -13.90
N LEU A 687 -0.75 -27.00 -13.59
CA LEU A 687 -1.14 -28.34 -13.11
C LEU A 687 -0.95 -29.42 -14.19
N ALA A 688 -1.28 -29.14 -15.45
CA ALA A 688 -1.04 -30.06 -16.56
C ALA A 688 0.45 -30.36 -16.70
N HIS A 689 1.31 -29.34 -16.64
CA HIS A 689 2.75 -29.50 -16.68
C HIS A 689 3.28 -30.23 -15.44
N ALA A 690 2.89 -29.81 -14.23
CA ALA A 690 3.34 -30.39 -12.97
C ALA A 690 2.99 -31.88 -12.85
N THR A 691 1.89 -32.32 -13.47
CA THR A 691 1.42 -33.70 -13.45
C THR A 691 1.78 -34.52 -14.68
N GLY A 692 2.63 -33.96 -15.58
CA GLY A 692 3.19 -34.66 -16.73
C GLY A 692 2.25 -34.83 -17.92
N LYS A 693 1.12 -34.11 -17.96
CA LYS A 693 0.20 -34.11 -19.11
C LYS A 693 0.71 -33.29 -20.27
N ASP A 694 1.53 -32.25 -19.98
CA ASP A 694 2.04 -31.35 -21.00
C ASP A 694 3.54 -31.13 -20.81
N ARG A 695 4.25 -30.84 -21.91
CA ARG A 695 5.69 -30.53 -21.91
C ARG A 695 5.87 -29.04 -22.04
N ALA A 696 6.43 -28.40 -21.02
CA ALA A 696 6.84 -27.01 -21.13
C ALA A 696 8.16 -26.90 -21.90
N LEU A 697 8.33 -25.76 -22.56
CA LEU A 697 9.61 -25.34 -23.10
C LEU A 697 10.32 -24.49 -22.03
N SER A 698 11.60 -24.77 -21.80
CA SER A 698 12.42 -24.03 -20.85
C SER A 698 13.69 -23.51 -21.50
N LEU A 699 14.23 -22.43 -20.95
CA LEU A 699 15.52 -21.86 -21.32
C LEU A 699 16.59 -22.48 -20.42
N ARG A 700 17.60 -23.13 -21.05
CA ARG A 700 18.79 -23.62 -20.38
C ARG A 700 19.98 -22.79 -20.80
N ARG A 701 20.78 -22.35 -19.84
CA ARG A 701 22.02 -21.61 -20.06
C ARG A 701 23.19 -22.39 -19.51
N SER A 702 24.24 -22.54 -20.32
CA SER A 702 25.46 -23.25 -19.95
C SER A 702 26.68 -22.54 -20.49
N GLN A 703 27.78 -22.59 -19.74
CA GLN A 703 29.07 -22.12 -20.21
C GLN A 703 29.64 -23.14 -21.20
N VAL A 704 30.18 -22.66 -22.33
CA VAL A 704 30.72 -23.49 -23.40
C VAL A 704 32.03 -22.90 -23.91
N ASP A 705 32.88 -23.75 -24.44
CA ASP A 705 34.17 -23.38 -25.01
C ASP A 705 34.00 -22.74 -26.39
N ALA A 706 35.09 -22.16 -26.91
CA ALA A 706 35.16 -21.49 -28.21
C ALA A 706 34.72 -22.34 -29.42
N ALA A 707 34.67 -23.67 -29.30
CA ALA A 707 34.19 -24.57 -30.33
C ALA A 707 32.69 -24.35 -30.67
N ALA A 708 31.91 -23.78 -29.80
CA ALA A 708 30.50 -23.41 -30.02
C ALA A 708 30.32 -22.09 -30.82
N ALA A 709 31.39 -21.43 -31.25
CA ALA A 709 31.38 -20.14 -31.96
C ALA A 709 30.64 -20.14 -33.31
N LEU A 710 30.21 -21.32 -33.80
CA LEU A 710 29.39 -21.45 -35.00
C LEU A 710 27.90 -21.13 -34.82
N LEU A 711 27.41 -21.03 -33.57
CA LEU A 711 26.03 -20.66 -33.28
C LEU A 711 25.80 -19.17 -33.49
N PRO A 712 24.56 -18.75 -33.77
CA PRO A 712 24.22 -17.33 -33.88
C PRO A 712 24.58 -16.59 -32.60
N ARG A 713 25.14 -15.39 -32.74
CA ARG A 713 25.47 -14.53 -31.63
C ARG A 713 24.21 -13.76 -31.18
N GLY A 714 23.83 -13.96 -29.92
CA GLY A 714 22.70 -13.29 -29.27
C GLY A 714 23.14 -12.15 -28.36
N SER A 715 22.16 -11.66 -27.60
CA SER A 715 22.28 -10.53 -26.69
C SER A 715 23.21 -10.79 -25.51
N ASP A 716 23.96 -9.78 -25.09
CA ASP A 716 24.80 -9.82 -23.88
C ASP A 716 23.97 -9.97 -22.59
N HIS A 717 22.66 -9.71 -22.66
CA HIS A 717 21.76 -9.94 -21.51
C HIS A 717 21.61 -11.42 -21.18
N VAL A 718 21.86 -12.35 -22.10
CA VAL A 718 21.87 -13.79 -21.85
C VAL A 718 22.96 -14.15 -20.82
N ALA A 719 24.16 -13.57 -20.95
CA ALA A 719 25.26 -13.79 -20.00
C ALA A 719 24.91 -13.27 -18.59
N ARG A 720 24.20 -12.14 -18.49
CA ARG A 720 23.71 -11.61 -17.20
C ARG A 720 22.68 -12.52 -16.55
N LEU A 721 21.75 -13.06 -17.33
CA LEU A 721 20.77 -14.03 -16.83
C LEU A 721 21.42 -15.33 -16.37
N TRP A 722 22.40 -15.82 -17.10
CA TRP A 722 23.21 -16.97 -16.68
C TRP A 722 23.96 -16.68 -15.37
N ALA A 723 24.62 -15.52 -15.27
CA ALA A 723 25.32 -15.15 -14.04
C ALA A 723 24.39 -15.07 -12.83
N ARG A 724 23.17 -14.53 -13.01
CA ARG A 724 22.12 -14.57 -11.97
C ARG A 724 21.79 -15.99 -11.54
N GLU A 725 21.53 -16.88 -12.48
CA GLU A 725 21.22 -18.29 -12.20
C GLU A 725 22.37 -18.95 -11.44
N ARG A 726 23.61 -18.73 -11.89
CA ARG A 726 24.78 -19.29 -11.24
C ARG A 726 25.00 -18.75 -9.82
N VAL A 727 24.74 -17.46 -9.58
CA VAL A 727 24.74 -16.87 -8.22
C VAL A 727 23.72 -17.57 -7.33
N LEU A 728 22.51 -17.80 -7.82
CA LEU A 728 21.47 -18.48 -7.04
C LEU A 728 21.84 -19.94 -6.75
N GLU A 729 22.41 -20.66 -7.71
CA GLU A 729 22.91 -22.02 -7.51
C GLU A 729 24.00 -22.10 -6.43
N LEU A 730 24.98 -21.18 -6.48
CA LEU A 730 26.02 -21.08 -5.46
C LEU A 730 25.42 -20.86 -4.06
N MET A 731 24.45 -19.97 -3.96
CA MET A 731 23.79 -19.64 -2.70
C MET A 731 22.86 -20.76 -2.20
N GLN A 732 22.28 -21.55 -3.10
CA GLN A 732 21.51 -22.73 -2.72
C GLN A 732 22.38 -23.88 -2.23
N ALA A 733 23.59 -24.04 -2.80
CA ALA A 733 24.51 -25.09 -2.40
C ALA A 733 25.08 -24.86 -0.99
N ASP A 734 25.59 -23.66 -0.72
CA ASP A 734 26.01 -23.23 0.63
C ASP A 734 26.00 -21.69 0.71
N PRO A 735 25.01 -21.10 1.43
CA PRO A 735 24.87 -19.65 1.54
C PRO A 735 26.03 -18.96 2.23
N THR A 736 26.75 -19.67 3.09
CA THR A 736 27.84 -19.11 3.88
C THR A 736 29.18 -19.25 3.16
N ALA A 737 29.53 -20.46 2.74
CA ALA A 737 30.81 -20.74 2.10
C ALA A 737 30.93 -20.08 0.70
N ASN A 738 29.82 -20.05 -0.06
CA ASN A 738 29.84 -19.56 -1.44
C ASN A 738 29.55 -18.06 -1.58
N ARG A 739 29.29 -17.34 -0.48
CA ARG A 739 28.90 -15.93 -0.53
C ARG A 739 29.92 -15.05 -1.24
N ALA A 740 31.20 -15.20 -0.94
CA ALA A 740 32.25 -14.39 -1.56
C ALA A 740 32.35 -14.66 -3.06
N ALA A 741 32.31 -15.94 -3.48
CA ALA A 741 32.31 -16.33 -4.88
C ALA A 741 31.07 -15.82 -5.64
N ALA A 742 29.92 -15.86 -5.01
CA ALA A 742 28.66 -15.34 -5.56
C ALA A 742 28.70 -13.80 -5.76
N VAL A 743 29.28 -13.04 -4.83
CA VAL A 743 29.51 -11.59 -4.98
C VAL A 743 30.51 -11.31 -6.07
N ALA A 744 31.65 -12.04 -6.11
CA ALA A 744 32.67 -11.90 -7.12
C ALA A 744 32.17 -12.20 -8.54
N LEU A 745 31.16 -13.08 -8.67
CA LEU A 745 30.46 -13.33 -9.93
C LEU A 745 29.45 -12.23 -10.26
N ALA A 746 28.66 -11.76 -9.30
CA ALA A 746 27.58 -10.81 -9.56
C ALA A 746 28.08 -9.41 -9.94
N ALA A 747 29.14 -8.91 -9.32
CA ALA A 747 29.62 -7.54 -9.48
C ALA A 747 30.10 -7.21 -10.91
N PRO A 748 30.92 -8.02 -11.61
CA PRO A 748 31.32 -7.76 -12.99
C PRO A 748 30.16 -7.70 -13.97
N TYR A 749 29.11 -8.53 -13.76
CA TYR A 749 27.87 -8.52 -14.57
C TYR A 749 26.90 -7.42 -14.17
N ARG A 750 27.21 -6.64 -13.12
CA ARG A 750 26.41 -5.52 -12.60
C ARG A 750 25.01 -5.96 -12.13
N LEU A 751 24.95 -7.03 -11.37
CA LEU A 751 23.70 -7.64 -10.96
C LEU A 751 23.34 -7.27 -9.52
N VAL A 752 22.05 -6.96 -9.31
CA VAL A 752 21.44 -6.90 -8.00
C VAL A 752 20.84 -8.27 -7.67
N THR A 753 21.46 -8.96 -6.73
CA THR A 753 21.09 -10.32 -6.32
C THR A 753 20.93 -10.38 -4.80
N PRO A 754 20.53 -11.52 -4.22
CA PRO A 754 20.46 -11.65 -2.76
C PRO A 754 21.75 -11.29 -2.01
N VAL A 755 22.91 -11.42 -2.66
CA VAL A 755 24.24 -11.17 -2.07
C VAL A 755 24.88 -9.88 -2.52
N SER A 756 24.43 -9.29 -3.62
CA SER A 756 24.96 -8.06 -4.20
C SER A 756 23.88 -6.97 -4.28
N GLY A 757 24.33 -5.73 -4.39
CA GLY A 757 23.47 -4.58 -4.59
C GLY A 757 24.12 -3.55 -5.50
N ALA A 758 23.34 -2.50 -5.82
CA ALA A 758 23.80 -1.36 -6.58
C ALA A 758 23.68 -0.09 -5.74
N VAL A 759 24.71 0.76 -5.75
CA VAL A 759 24.67 2.08 -5.13
C VAL A 759 25.19 3.14 -6.07
N VAL A 760 24.43 4.21 -6.25
CA VAL A 760 24.88 5.42 -6.92
C VAL A 760 25.25 6.44 -5.85
N LEU A 761 26.43 7.02 -5.95
CA LEU A 761 26.91 8.08 -5.08
C LEU A 761 27.12 9.36 -5.90
N GLU A 762 27.08 10.53 -5.24
CA GLU A 762 27.14 11.81 -5.92
C GLU A 762 28.53 12.13 -6.50
N SER A 763 29.60 11.80 -5.75
CA SER A 763 30.96 12.18 -6.10
C SER A 763 31.92 11.00 -6.17
N ARG A 764 32.96 11.13 -6.99
CA ARG A 764 34.04 10.15 -7.13
C ARG A 764 34.73 9.87 -5.80
N GLN A 765 34.93 10.91 -4.99
CA GLN A 765 35.51 10.79 -3.66
C GLN A 765 34.69 9.85 -2.76
N GLN A 766 33.34 9.95 -2.78
CA GLN A 766 32.48 9.05 -2.00
C GLN A 766 32.64 7.59 -2.42
N TYR A 767 32.82 7.30 -3.73
CA TYR A 767 33.10 5.95 -4.20
C TYR A 767 34.44 5.44 -3.67
N GLU A 768 35.49 6.29 -3.74
CA GLU A 768 36.85 5.95 -3.28
C GLU A 768 36.89 5.73 -1.76
N GLU A 769 36.21 6.57 -0.97
CA GLU A 769 36.10 6.42 0.49
C GLU A 769 35.40 5.12 0.91
N ASN A 770 34.50 4.59 0.07
CA ASN A 770 33.80 3.34 0.33
C ASN A 770 34.41 2.14 -0.42
N GLY A 771 35.55 2.31 -1.10
CA GLY A 771 36.20 1.24 -1.87
C GLY A 771 35.38 0.73 -3.06
N LEU A 772 34.49 1.56 -3.61
CA LEU A 772 33.57 1.20 -4.68
C LEU A 772 34.02 1.80 -6.01
N THR A 773 33.73 1.12 -7.11
CA THR A 773 34.02 1.62 -8.46
C THR A 773 32.74 1.70 -9.27
N PRO A 774 32.34 2.89 -9.77
CA PRO A 774 31.15 3.01 -10.60
C PRO A 774 31.33 2.31 -11.94
N ALA A 775 30.23 1.74 -12.45
CA ALA A 775 30.24 1.13 -13.78
C ALA A 775 30.41 2.20 -14.87
N SER A 776 31.15 1.89 -15.92
CA SER A 776 31.26 2.81 -17.05
C SER A 776 29.99 2.79 -17.91
N GLN A 777 29.52 3.96 -18.36
CA GLN A 777 28.32 4.09 -19.19
C GLN A 777 28.42 3.29 -20.52
N ALA A 778 29.60 3.15 -21.07
CA ALA A 778 29.83 2.56 -22.41
C ALA A 778 29.53 1.05 -22.52
N THR A 779 29.40 0.34 -21.41
CA THR A 779 29.29 -1.14 -21.41
C THR A 779 27.87 -1.69 -21.20
N VAL A 780 26.87 -0.83 -21.01
CA VAL A 780 25.46 -1.26 -20.83
C VAL A 780 24.64 -0.73 -22.00
N PRO A 781 24.01 -1.59 -22.83
CA PRO A 781 23.09 -1.14 -23.87
C PRO A 781 21.94 -0.36 -23.23
N THR A 782 21.71 0.86 -23.66
CA THR A 782 20.59 1.69 -23.25
C THR A 782 19.54 1.72 -24.36
N VAL A 783 18.27 1.85 -23.98
CA VAL A 783 17.22 2.16 -24.92
C VAL A 783 17.27 3.67 -25.18
N PRO A 784 17.44 4.16 -26.44
CA PRO A 784 17.47 5.60 -26.72
C PRO A 784 16.18 6.28 -26.25
N GLU A 785 16.29 7.35 -25.47
CA GLU A 785 15.11 8.13 -25.06
C GLU A 785 14.52 8.84 -26.30
N PRO A 786 13.17 8.80 -26.52
CA PRO A 786 12.55 9.42 -27.71
C PRO A 786 12.85 10.91 -27.88
N HIS A 787 13.12 11.64 -26.79
CA HIS A 787 13.48 13.06 -26.88
C HIS A 787 14.91 13.27 -27.44
N GLU A 788 15.83 12.32 -27.26
CA GLU A 788 17.16 12.40 -27.89
C GLU A 788 17.02 12.29 -29.41
N TRP A 789 16.17 11.38 -29.90
CA TRP A 789 15.84 11.31 -31.32
C TRP A 789 15.17 12.58 -31.81
N ALA A 790 14.23 13.17 -31.08
CA ALA A 790 13.60 14.42 -31.39
C ALA A 790 14.62 15.56 -31.49
N LEU A 791 15.59 15.64 -30.59
CA LEU A 791 16.67 16.62 -30.61
C LEU A 791 17.59 16.41 -31.82
N ILE A 792 17.94 15.16 -32.14
CA ILE A 792 18.74 14.83 -33.33
C ILE A 792 17.99 15.23 -34.62
N ILE A 793 16.70 14.94 -34.73
CA ILE A 793 15.87 15.34 -35.89
C ILE A 793 15.80 16.85 -35.99
N VAL A 794 15.57 17.57 -34.87
CA VAL A 794 15.55 19.04 -34.87
C VAL A 794 16.90 19.63 -35.31
N ALA A 795 18.00 19.03 -34.82
CA ALA A 795 19.35 19.43 -35.22
C ALA A 795 19.62 19.18 -36.70
N LEU A 796 19.19 18.04 -37.25
CA LEU A 796 19.35 17.69 -38.66
C LEU A 796 18.48 18.59 -39.54
N VAL A 797 17.24 18.88 -39.13
CA VAL A 797 16.35 19.83 -39.83
C VAL A 797 16.95 21.23 -39.80
N GLY A 798 17.47 21.67 -38.66
CA GLY A 798 18.17 22.94 -38.51
C GLY A 798 19.41 23.06 -39.38
N LEU A 799 20.24 22.00 -39.45
CA LEU A 799 21.40 21.93 -40.35
C LEU A 799 20.96 21.95 -41.83
N GLY A 800 19.95 21.16 -42.19
CA GLY A 800 19.39 21.14 -43.53
C GLY A 800 18.86 22.50 -43.96
N TRP A 801 18.16 23.22 -43.05
CA TRP A 801 17.68 24.58 -43.30
C TRP A 801 18.82 25.60 -43.46
N LEU A 802 19.88 25.49 -42.63
CA LEU A 802 21.09 26.33 -42.76
C LEU A 802 21.82 26.11 -44.08
N MET A 803 22.01 24.83 -44.49
CA MET A 803 22.60 24.51 -45.80
C MET A 803 21.75 25.04 -46.96
N TRP A 804 20.42 24.86 -46.91
CA TRP A 804 19.51 25.37 -47.91
C TRP A 804 19.56 26.91 -47.97
N ARG A 805 19.63 27.60 -46.85
CA ARG A 805 19.78 29.06 -46.79
C ARG A 805 21.12 29.54 -47.32
N GLN A 806 22.21 28.82 -47.14
CA GLN A 806 23.52 29.12 -47.73
C GLN A 806 23.49 28.91 -49.27
N TRP A 807 22.75 27.95 -49.77
CA TRP A 807 22.60 27.70 -51.19
C TRP A 807 21.78 28.81 -51.92
N GLN A 808 20.90 29.48 -51.20
CA GLN A 808 20.08 30.57 -51.74
C GLN A 808 20.81 31.95 -51.69
N GLN A 809 21.96 32.07 -51.08
CA GLN A 809 22.72 33.32 -51.16
C GLN A 809 23.36 33.45 -52.54
N PRO A 810 23.03 34.51 -53.34
CA PRO A 810 23.65 34.72 -54.64
C PRO A 810 25.16 34.92 -54.42
N ARG A 811 25.95 34.08 -55.09
CA ARG A 811 27.39 34.31 -55.19
C ARG A 811 27.62 35.66 -55.89
N ALA A 812 28.08 36.65 -55.14
CA ALA A 812 28.59 37.87 -55.73
C ALA A 812 29.73 37.50 -56.66
N VAL A 813 29.53 37.66 -57.96
CA VAL A 813 30.61 37.53 -58.98
C VAL A 813 31.51 38.70 -58.72
N ALA A 814 32.75 38.52 -58.36
CA ALA A 814 33.81 39.51 -58.36
C ALA A 814 34.44 39.55 -59.76
#